data_51a7e82ec028bd4e35c3c71c51ab4a44
#
_entry.id   51a7e82ec028bd4e35c3c71c51ab4a44
#
_cell.length_a   1.000
_cell.length_b   1.000
_cell.length_c   1.000
_cell.angle_alpha   90.00
_cell.angle_beta   90.00
_cell.angle_gamma   90.00
#
_symmetry.space_group_name_H-M   'P 1'
#
loop_
_entity.id
_entity.type
_entity.pdbx_description
1 polymer ?
#
loop_
_entity_poly.entity_id
_entity_poly.type
_entity_poly.pdbx_seq_one_letter_code
_entity_poly.pdbx_strand_id
1 'polypeptide(L)'
;MLGNGLDILYNLDIYFHPRTNQSAGFIEGINHVRIVNNTKDELKQLYFHNASNYSASKAPLTEISEVRCSHTGHISGQDSLVLKIGLFPAVKQGETVIIDIPFKTFFTSSGNPHLPAYGARKDTTTYNAINFYPVLEYYYTDGWHPELYTKSIKPYTQFAQYKVDLTIPKDFMVGVSGNVIKQNELETGHLKYSFKDDFTLSCSALIVQGMHKTELNISGVQVEIIAPKTQTKRVQKTAEHLQALIPFYEQRFGNALMDKLVIGIGYSLGTHAVTNGNYIIFQGHIDIEHVLDHEMAHQWFDYSIQADEYRDVWLNESFAEYASWLFAQSQKDEADPFTFTDPLPDINIWSDIKTMDTEDWTRFLMDVIGEKSLPPVYQPGKQINWETVANIYSKYIVGNHALQNLQATVGDSVMRNIMFNYCLLFKGKTTNTEDFIVVVEQHSEKEIADNFRLALTTNISPDLEIKNVDSQFKHRQWHNQIITSFEGSWIMPVDILIITENGDSTLLKQVDIKTNKTINLATSSPAVSVILDPRKKLFDDNRFNNRWPRRVSLQPDYGLPSWETYKVYYRPKLKRDWRGNWRTGVKFSGGLGINLMPIMPAFYQNLFDFEITFSIGVPKHNWGGKINYRTPLESTANTFWELEKGYEYPKKWTKLSFNNYFGEPKYLAVQGESYYSRLTSTISSTEYIASDSSAWWTTGQSVKLKEKWTIFSYSATQRYLVETHLLYGFQEEVSFYNFGISADVETHKFEGFIIRLHSEAGFVWDERAGNELDYRLLYVPKVWQQREGRIPLFRGVASDEKEWHDNILSGGVSVGFETEAAAWPMVYIDGAIISDKKGTLLERIDQLNRSDKVYISAGIGLESQTIMEIGLYFPVWVSHPVGGEDNFTLRMLMQWGFYF
;
A
#
# COMPACT_ATOMS: atom_id res chain seq x y z
N MET A 1 -34.88 -19.66 11.89
CA MET A 1 -33.80 -19.91 12.83
C MET A 1 -32.56 -20.22 12.02
N LEU A 2 -31.73 -19.21 11.76
CA LEU A 2 -30.61 -19.33 10.81
C LEU A 2 -29.32 -18.79 11.45
N GLY A 3 -29.02 -19.12 12.68
CA GLY A 3 -27.78 -18.73 13.38
C GLY A 3 -27.25 -19.90 14.20
N ASN A 4 -26.03 -19.79 14.68
CA ASN A 4 -25.29 -20.84 15.41
C ASN A 4 -25.86 -21.19 16.80
N GLY A 5 -27.17 -21.09 16.97
CA GLY A 5 -27.82 -21.52 18.19
C GLY A 5 -28.04 -20.42 19.24
N LEU A 6 -27.74 -19.15 18.97
CA LEU A 6 -28.19 -18.03 19.82
C LEU A 6 -29.21 -17.18 19.06
N ASP A 7 -30.36 -16.87 19.74
CA ASP A 7 -31.36 -15.91 19.26
C ASP A 7 -31.20 -14.62 20.04
N ILE A 8 -30.83 -13.53 19.36
CA ILE A 8 -30.40 -12.27 19.98
C ILE A 8 -31.30 -11.14 19.55
N LEU A 9 -31.77 -10.37 20.55
CA LEU A 9 -32.42 -9.09 20.34
C LEU A 9 -31.65 -7.99 21.08
N TYR A 10 -31.19 -7.00 20.33
CA TYR A 10 -30.70 -5.74 20.87
C TYR A 10 -31.83 -4.71 20.88
N ASN A 11 -32.07 -4.10 22.04
CA ASN A 11 -32.98 -2.98 22.18
C ASN A 11 -32.16 -1.78 22.74
N LEU A 12 -31.82 -0.83 21.87
CA LEU A 12 -30.95 0.32 22.17
C LEU A 12 -31.83 1.55 22.42
N ASP A 13 -31.72 2.17 23.59
CA ASP A 13 -32.27 3.50 23.87
C ASP A 13 -31.11 4.46 24.05
N ILE A 14 -30.88 5.34 23.06
CA ILE A 14 -29.64 6.11 22.90
C ILE A 14 -29.90 7.60 22.64
N TYR A 15 -29.03 8.43 23.19
CA TYR A 15 -29.03 9.88 23.06
C TYR A 15 -27.71 10.34 22.45
N PHE A 16 -27.79 11.15 21.42
CA PHE A 16 -26.65 11.80 20.80
C PHE A 16 -26.43 13.20 21.34
N HIS A 17 -25.23 13.49 21.78
CA HIS A 17 -24.77 14.79 22.26
C HIS A 17 -23.69 15.33 21.32
N PRO A 18 -23.95 16.41 20.55
CA PRO A 18 -22.95 16.98 19.67
C PRO A 18 -21.81 17.62 20.46
N ARG A 19 -20.66 17.81 19.79
CA ARG A 19 -19.51 18.51 20.37
C ARG A 19 -19.87 19.94 20.75
N THR A 20 -19.41 20.36 21.93
CA THR A 20 -19.42 21.74 22.39
C THR A 20 -18.00 22.24 22.65
N ASN A 21 -17.81 23.52 22.98
CA ASN A 21 -16.51 24.05 23.37
C ASN A 21 -15.91 23.39 24.62
N GLN A 22 -16.70 22.66 25.38
CA GLN A 22 -16.33 22.06 26.67
C GLN A 22 -16.33 20.50 26.63
N SER A 23 -16.91 19.89 25.61
CA SER A 23 -17.08 18.42 25.53
C SER A 23 -16.87 17.92 24.12
N ALA A 24 -16.07 16.84 23.96
CA ALA A 24 -16.13 15.99 22.76
C ALA A 24 -17.55 15.44 22.60
N GLY A 25 -18.09 15.38 21.39
CA GLY A 25 -19.41 14.77 21.18
C GLY A 25 -19.41 13.30 21.62
N PHE A 26 -20.57 12.81 22.06
CA PHE A 26 -20.72 11.42 22.50
C PHE A 26 -22.12 10.87 22.24
N ILE A 27 -22.24 9.56 22.24
CA ILE A 27 -23.51 8.82 22.33
C ILE A 27 -23.55 8.13 23.68
N GLU A 28 -24.66 8.23 24.39
CA GLU A 28 -24.89 7.49 25.62
C GLU A 28 -26.25 6.80 25.58
N GLY A 29 -26.39 5.73 26.35
CA GLY A 29 -27.65 5.01 26.45
C GLY A 29 -27.53 3.65 27.13
N ILE A 30 -28.53 2.84 26.93
CA ILE A 30 -28.58 1.49 27.46
C ILE A 30 -28.74 0.51 26.29
N ASN A 31 -27.90 -0.50 26.26
CA ASN A 31 -28.04 -1.66 25.38
C ASN A 31 -28.73 -2.79 26.15
N HIS A 32 -30.06 -2.98 25.92
CA HIS A 32 -30.83 -4.07 26.48
C HIS A 32 -30.69 -5.28 25.54
N VAL A 33 -29.94 -6.28 25.98
CA VAL A 33 -29.66 -7.49 25.18
C VAL A 33 -30.44 -8.66 25.74
N ARG A 34 -31.29 -9.27 24.91
CA ARG A 34 -31.98 -10.52 25.20
C ARG A 34 -31.34 -11.63 24.36
N ILE A 35 -30.87 -12.71 25.03
CA ILE A 35 -30.24 -13.86 24.39
C ILE A 35 -30.98 -15.12 24.79
N VAL A 36 -31.47 -15.86 23.80
CA VAL A 36 -32.01 -17.23 24.00
C VAL A 36 -30.94 -18.23 23.61
N ASN A 37 -30.56 -19.10 24.53
CA ASN A 37 -29.61 -20.16 24.27
C ASN A 37 -30.29 -21.34 23.55
N ASN A 38 -30.15 -21.42 22.24
CA ASN A 38 -30.58 -22.57 21.45
C ASN A 38 -29.44 -23.55 21.15
N THR A 39 -28.21 -23.29 21.69
CA THR A 39 -27.07 -24.19 21.57
C THR A 39 -27.30 -25.46 22.43
N LYS A 40 -26.45 -26.48 22.25
CA LYS A 40 -26.42 -27.65 23.10
C LYS A 40 -25.70 -27.43 24.42
N ASP A 41 -24.90 -26.37 24.52
CA ASP A 41 -24.02 -26.07 25.63
C ASP A 41 -24.69 -25.17 26.67
N GLU A 42 -24.30 -25.30 27.93
CA GLU A 42 -24.68 -24.36 28.98
C GLU A 42 -23.79 -23.11 28.90
N LEU A 43 -24.34 -21.92 28.73
CA LEU A 43 -23.61 -20.66 28.71
C LEU A 43 -23.28 -20.26 30.16
N LYS A 44 -21.98 -20.29 30.48
CA LYS A 44 -21.43 -19.88 31.78
C LYS A 44 -20.89 -18.47 31.79
N GLN A 45 -20.66 -17.90 30.60
CA GLN A 45 -20.10 -16.57 30.40
C GLN A 45 -20.51 -16.02 29.05
N LEU A 46 -20.47 -14.67 28.93
CA LEU A 46 -20.69 -13.93 27.70
C LEU A 46 -19.55 -12.95 27.49
N TYR A 47 -19.25 -12.65 26.23
CA TYR A 47 -18.21 -11.71 25.84
C TYR A 47 -18.80 -10.65 24.91
N PHE A 48 -18.52 -9.36 25.20
CA PHE A 48 -18.95 -8.24 24.37
C PHE A 48 -17.75 -7.42 23.95
N HIS A 49 -17.67 -7.09 22.66
CA HIS A 49 -16.61 -6.27 22.10
C HIS A 49 -16.97 -4.79 22.18
N ASN A 50 -15.95 -3.97 22.51
CA ASN A 50 -16.04 -2.50 22.54
C ASN A 50 -15.20 -1.93 21.40
N ALA A 51 -15.75 -1.93 20.18
CA ALA A 51 -15.01 -1.56 18.97
C ALA A 51 -14.43 -0.14 18.98
N SER A 52 -15.12 0.82 19.61
CA SER A 52 -14.62 2.21 19.74
C SER A 52 -13.32 2.32 20.53
N ASN A 53 -13.04 1.38 21.43
CA ASN A 53 -11.83 1.41 22.25
C ASN A 53 -10.54 1.07 21.47
N TYR A 54 -10.64 0.60 20.24
CA TYR A 54 -9.49 0.47 19.33
C TYR A 54 -8.83 1.79 19.01
N SER A 55 -9.65 2.80 18.84
CA SER A 55 -9.20 4.16 18.52
C SER A 55 -8.63 4.89 19.73
N ALA A 56 -8.67 4.29 20.92
CA ALA A 56 -8.23 4.91 22.15
C ALA A 56 -6.69 4.88 22.27
N SER A 57 -6.06 6.05 22.22
CA SER A 57 -4.62 6.20 22.42
C SER A 57 -4.20 6.32 23.90
N LYS A 58 -5.08 6.78 24.77
CA LYS A 58 -4.76 7.07 26.19
C LYS A 58 -5.84 6.66 27.18
N ALA A 59 -7.11 6.65 26.82
CA ALA A 59 -8.24 6.28 27.68
C ALA A 59 -9.31 5.58 26.85
N PRO A 60 -10.11 4.66 27.42
CA PRO A 60 -11.23 4.05 26.74
C PRO A 60 -12.20 5.10 26.20
N LEU A 61 -12.67 4.93 24.96
CA LEU A 61 -13.68 5.80 24.35
C LEU A 61 -15.08 5.37 24.74
N THR A 62 -15.29 4.06 25.00
CA THR A 62 -16.53 3.52 25.54
C THR A 62 -16.37 3.27 27.02
N GLU A 63 -17.12 4.00 27.80
CA GLU A 63 -17.28 3.82 29.24
C GLU A 63 -18.52 2.96 29.49
N ILE A 64 -18.41 1.93 30.31
CA ILE A 64 -19.49 1.04 30.71
C ILE A 64 -19.71 1.26 32.19
N SER A 65 -20.93 1.57 32.57
CA SER A 65 -21.32 1.69 33.98
C SER A 65 -21.88 0.36 34.53
N GLU A 66 -22.68 0.40 35.60
CA GLU A 66 -23.18 -0.80 36.27
C GLU A 66 -24.02 -1.70 35.33
N VAL A 67 -23.48 -2.83 34.94
CA VAL A 67 -24.19 -3.84 34.13
C VAL A 67 -25.17 -4.61 35.00
N ARG A 68 -26.41 -4.77 34.53
CA ARG A 68 -27.44 -5.59 35.19
C ARG A 68 -27.74 -6.83 34.37
N CYS A 69 -27.85 -7.97 35.02
CA CYS A 69 -28.11 -9.26 34.37
C CYS A 69 -29.19 -10.02 35.10
N SER A 70 -30.11 -10.68 34.38
CA SER A 70 -31.17 -11.52 34.96
C SER A 70 -30.64 -12.75 35.70
N HIS A 71 -29.43 -13.20 35.37
CA HIS A 71 -28.68 -14.20 36.11
C HIS A 71 -27.61 -13.47 36.95
N THR A 72 -27.38 -13.90 38.18
CA THR A 72 -26.42 -13.23 39.08
C THR A 72 -25.03 -13.23 38.41
N GLY A 73 -24.76 -12.18 37.62
CA GLY A 73 -23.54 -12.04 36.86
C GLY A 73 -22.42 -11.46 37.72
N HIS A 74 -21.26 -12.05 37.69
CA HIS A 74 -20.06 -11.40 38.16
C HIS A 74 -19.31 -10.81 36.95
N ILE A 75 -19.13 -9.50 36.90
CA ILE A 75 -18.29 -8.89 35.90
C ILE A 75 -16.86 -9.32 36.23
N SER A 76 -16.34 -10.28 35.50
CA SER A 76 -14.98 -10.79 35.68
C SER A 76 -14.05 -10.28 34.59
N GLY A 77 -13.55 -9.08 34.74
CA GLY A 77 -12.56 -8.48 33.85
C GLY A 77 -13.17 -7.52 32.84
N GLN A 78 -12.84 -6.26 33.00
CA GLN A 78 -13.05 -5.23 32.00
C GLN A 78 -11.67 -4.96 31.38
N ASP A 79 -11.32 -5.73 30.38
CA ASP A 79 -10.33 -5.28 29.42
C ASP A 79 -11.02 -4.14 28.63
N SER A 80 -10.30 -3.09 28.26
CA SER A 80 -10.86 -1.96 27.52
C SER A 80 -11.53 -2.41 26.20
N LEU A 81 -11.16 -3.57 25.65
CA LEU A 81 -11.64 -4.11 24.37
C LEU A 81 -12.78 -5.10 24.53
N VAL A 82 -12.77 -5.91 25.60
CA VAL A 82 -13.71 -7.01 25.79
C VAL A 82 -14.32 -6.95 27.20
N LEU A 83 -15.67 -6.88 27.25
CA LEU A 83 -16.41 -7.03 28.48
C LEU A 83 -16.78 -8.51 28.67
N LYS A 84 -16.34 -9.11 29.77
CA LYS A 84 -16.68 -10.47 30.18
C LYS A 84 -17.72 -10.49 31.29
N ILE A 85 -18.82 -11.20 31.06
CA ILE A 85 -19.90 -11.36 32.04
C ILE A 85 -20.04 -12.83 32.42
N GLY A 86 -19.76 -13.21 33.65
CA GLY A 86 -20.02 -14.54 34.19
C GLY A 86 -21.52 -14.74 34.53
N LEU A 87 -22.06 -15.91 34.25
CA LEU A 87 -23.46 -16.24 34.47
C LEU A 87 -23.62 -17.30 35.57
N PHE A 88 -24.45 -16.99 36.57
CA PHE A 88 -24.79 -17.95 37.61
C PHE A 88 -26.31 -17.85 38.00
N PRO A 89 -27.08 -18.94 37.88
CA PRO A 89 -26.72 -20.22 37.26
C PRO A 89 -26.41 -20.06 35.77
N ALA A 90 -25.72 -21.07 35.19
CA ALA A 90 -25.47 -21.12 33.74
C ALA A 90 -26.78 -21.14 32.98
N VAL A 91 -26.83 -20.53 31.79
CA VAL A 91 -28.04 -20.49 30.94
C VAL A 91 -28.09 -21.74 30.09
N LYS A 92 -29.08 -22.60 30.36
CA LYS A 92 -29.25 -23.88 29.64
C LYS A 92 -29.93 -23.69 28.28
N GLN A 93 -29.92 -24.75 27.49
CA GLN A 93 -30.66 -24.76 26.22
C GLN A 93 -32.14 -24.40 26.41
N GLY A 94 -32.65 -23.49 25.61
CA GLY A 94 -34.00 -22.93 25.65
C GLY A 94 -34.24 -21.84 26.70
N GLU A 95 -33.29 -21.60 27.59
CA GLU A 95 -33.40 -20.52 28.59
C GLU A 95 -32.98 -19.18 28.00
N THR A 96 -33.41 -18.09 28.63
CA THR A 96 -33.18 -16.71 28.21
C THR A 96 -32.41 -15.98 29.26
N VAL A 97 -31.38 -15.23 28.86
CA VAL A 97 -30.69 -14.22 29.68
C VAL A 97 -31.00 -12.82 29.14
N ILE A 98 -31.26 -11.88 30.06
CA ILE A 98 -31.49 -10.46 29.78
C ILE A 98 -30.38 -9.67 30.46
N ILE A 99 -29.75 -8.76 29.72
CA ILE A 99 -28.62 -7.96 30.17
C ILE A 99 -28.84 -6.51 29.78
N ASP A 100 -28.69 -5.61 30.75
CA ASP A 100 -28.68 -4.16 30.54
C ASP A 100 -27.24 -3.66 30.66
N ILE A 101 -26.72 -3.09 29.59
CA ILE A 101 -25.35 -2.55 29.53
C ILE A 101 -25.44 -1.05 29.27
N PRO A 102 -25.44 -0.22 30.31
CA PRO A 102 -25.35 1.24 30.17
C PRO A 102 -23.96 1.60 29.65
N PHE A 103 -23.91 2.41 28.59
CA PHE A 103 -22.67 2.81 27.97
C PHE A 103 -22.65 4.29 27.58
N LYS A 104 -21.44 4.83 27.45
CA LYS A 104 -21.17 6.16 26.90
C LYS A 104 -19.96 6.08 26.00
N THR A 105 -20.13 6.43 24.72
CA THR A 105 -19.09 6.33 23.71
C THR A 105 -18.79 7.71 23.12
N PHE A 106 -17.53 8.15 23.29
CA PHE A 106 -17.05 9.45 22.80
C PHE A 106 -16.64 9.36 21.33
N PHE A 107 -16.93 10.42 20.57
CA PHE A 107 -16.48 10.54 19.19
C PHE A 107 -15.02 10.99 19.13
N THR A 108 -14.20 10.25 18.38
CA THR A 108 -12.83 10.64 18.04
C THR A 108 -12.82 11.58 16.85
N SER A 109 -11.74 12.34 16.68
CA SER A 109 -11.49 13.08 15.44
C SER A 109 -11.21 12.08 14.30
N SER A 110 -11.89 12.24 13.16
CA SER A 110 -11.54 11.56 11.94
C SER A 110 -10.20 12.11 11.39
N GLY A 111 -9.41 11.32 10.71
CA GLY A 111 -8.21 11.78 10.01
C GLY A 111 -6.90 11.10 10.41
N ASN A 112 -6.91 10.17 11.37
CA ASN A 112 -5.76 9.28 11.54
C ASN A 112 -5.91 8.09 10.56
N PRO A 113 -5.08 7.97 9.51
CA PRO A 113 -5.18 6.90 8.53
C PRO A 113 -4.91 5.50 9.09
N HIS A 114 -4.41 5.44 10.34
CA HIS A 114 -4.06 4.18 11.02
C HIS A 114 -5.13 3.68 11.98
N LEU A 115 -6.23 4.42 12.15
CA LEU A 115 -7.31 3.97 13.02
C LEU A 115 -8.38 3.25 12.20
N PRO A 116 -8.82 2.06 12.63
CA PRO A 116 -9.95 1.37 12.00
C PRO A 116 -11.17 2.29 11.96
N ALA A 117 -11.97 2.20 10.91
CA ALA A 117 -13.16 3.02 10.72
C ALA A 117 -14.32 2.68 11.66
N TYR A 118 -14.14 1.68 12.51
CA TYR A 118 -15.15 1.22 13.47
C TYR A 118 -15.16 2.10 14.72
N GLY A 119 -16.33 2.19 15.35
CA GLY A 119 -16.58 3.01 16.54
C GLY A 119 -17.18 4.37 16.22
N ALA A 120 -17.14 5.29 17.18
CA ALA A 120 -17.71 6.62 17.05
C ALA A 120 -16.67 7.63 16.56
N ARG A 121 -16.88 8.22 15.36
CA ARG A 121 -15.97 9.16 14.72
C ARG A 121 -16.66 10.45 14.32
N LYS A 122 -15.92 11.56 14.42
CA LYS A 122 -16.38 12.89 14.03
C LYS A 122 -15.54 13.45 12.90
N ASP A 123 -16.20 14.04 11.90
CA ASP A 123 -15.60 14.86 10.86
C ASP A 123 -16.42 16.15 10.69
N THR A 124 -15.84 17.32 11.04
CA THR A 124 -16.48 18.64 10.97
C THR A 124 -17.92 18.66 11.55
N THR A 125 -18.93 18.57 10.70
CA THR A 125 -20.37 18.56 11.05
C THR A 125 -20.99 17.16 10.99
N THR A 126 -20.16 16.12 10.88
CA THR A 126 -20.58 14.74 10.65
C THR A 126 -20.13 13.85 11.78
N TYR A 127 -20.99 12.97 12.22
CA TYR A 127 -20.73 11.97 13.23
C TYR A 127 -21.10 10.59 12.66
N ASN A 128 -20.10 9.74 12.55
CA ASN A 128 -20.24 8.37 12.06
C ASN A 128 -20.15 7.40 13.24
N ALA A 129 -21.17 6.60 13.44
CA ALA A 129 -21.26 5.61 14.53
C ALA A 129 -21.44 4.20 13.94
N ILE A 130 -20.38 3.39 14.00
CA ILE A 130 -20.33 2.00 13.53
C ILE A 130 -19.88 1.13 14.70
N ASN A 131 -20.69 0.13 15.12
CA ASN A 131 -20.39 -0.71 16.29
C ASN A 131 -19.94 0.13 17.52
N PHE A 132 -20.68 1.20 17.79
CA PHE A 132 -20.36 2.18 18.82
C PHE A 132 -20.84 1.77 20.23
N TYR A 133 -21.46 0.64 20.37
CA TYR A 133 -22.00 0.03 21.60
C TYR A 133 -21.36 -1.34 21.82
N PRO A 134 -21.41 -1.92 23.03
CA PRO A 134 -20.93 -3.27 23.28
C PRO A 134 -21.70 -4.30 22.46
N VAL A 135 -21.02 -5.09 21.61
CA VAL A 135 -21.59 -6.10 20.70
C VAL A 135 -21.18 -7.49 21.15
N LEU A 136 -22.14 -8.43 21.23
CA LEU A 136 -21.87 -9.82 21.61
C LEU A 136 -20.95 -10.48 20.57
N GLU A 137 -19.94 -11.18 21.05
CA GLU A 137 -19.03 -11.97 20.24
C GLU A 137 -19.77 -13.12 19.53
N TYR A 138 -19.18 -13.56 18.42
CA TYR A 138 -19.66 -14.74 17.71
C TYR A 138 -19.45 -16.01 18.55
N TYR A 139 -20.50 -16.84 18.67
CA TYR A 139 -20.44 -18.11 19.36
C TYR A 139 -20.16 -19.23 18.35
N TYR A 140 -18.94 -19.78 18.41
CA TYR A 140 -18.52 -20.87 17.53
C TYR A 140 -19.08 -22.23 17.99
N THR A 141 -18.94 -23.23 17.17
CA THR A 141 -19.37 -24.62 17.51
C THR A 141 -18.61 -25.22 18.68
N ASP A 142 -17.44 -24.72 18.99
CA ASP A 142 -16.56 -25.11 20.09
C ASP A 142 -16.49 -24.07 21.22
N GLY A 143 -17.30 -23.01 21.17
CA GLY A 143 -17.43 -22.01 22.22
C GLY A 143 -17.05 -20.59 21.82
N TRP A 144 -16.70 -19.77 22.81
CA TRP A 144 -16.25 -18.41 22.65
C TRP A 144 -14.75 -18.34 22.37
N HIS A 145 -14.32 -17.45 21.48
CA HIS A 145 -12.93 -17.21 21.11
C HIS A 145 -12.51 -15.74 21.19
N PRO A 146 -12.65 -15.07 22.36
CA PRO A 146 -12.35 -13.66 22.50
C PRO A 146 -10.88 -13.29 22.20
N GLU A 147 -9.98 -14.29 22.25
CA GLU A 147 -8.56 -14.16 21.89
C GLU A 147 -8.32 -13.92 20.40
N LEU A 148 -9.28 -14.25 19.53
CA LEU A 148 -9.17 -14.00 18.08
C LEU A 148 -9.35 -12.51 17.74
N TYR A 149 -10.02 -11.75 18.61
CA TYR A 149 -10.30 -10.36 18.36
C TYR A 149 -9.04 -9.49 18.44
N THR A 150 -8.69 -8.83 17.35
CA THR A 150 -7.52 -7.97 17.22
C THR A 150 -7.92 -6.54 16.85
N LYS A 151 -7.02 -5.56 17.08
CA LYS A 151 -7.26 -4.13 16.81
C LYS A 151 -7.44 -3.77 15.32
N SER A 152 -7.13 -4.69 14.41
CA SER A 152 -7.15 -4.43 12.97
C SER A 152 -8.38 -4.98 12.26
N ILE A 153 -9.30 -5.63 12.97
CA ILE A 153 -10.43 -6.35 12.39
C ILE A 153 -11.74 -5.85 13.01
N LYS A 154 -12.81 -5.77 12.21
CA LYS A 154 -14.15 -5.51 12.75
C LYS A 154 -14.59 -6.63 13.69
N PRO A 155 -15.44 -6.36 14.70
CA PRO A 155 -16.00 -7.40 15.55
C PRO A 155 -16.74 -8.43 14.71
N TYR A 156 -16.39 -9.71 14.87
CA TYR A 156 -17.14 -10.80 14.28
C TYR A 156 -18.35 -11.11 15.16
N THR A 157 -19.54 -10.91 14.60
CA THR A 157 -20.80 -10.97 15.32
C THR A 157 -21.75 -11.94 14.60
N GLN A 158 -22.86 -12.24 15.16
CA GLN A 158 -23.88 -13.08 14.54
C GLN A 158 -25.12 -12.28 14.20
N PHE A 159 -25.94 -12.79 13.28
CA PHE A 159 -27.22 -12.17 12.94
C PHE A 159 -28.12 -12.02 14.18
N ALA A 160 -28.71 -10.84 14.32
CA ALA A 160 -29.55 -10.47 15.44
C ALA A 160 -30.71 -9.58 14.99
N GLN A 161 -31.69 -9.42 15.87
CA GLN A 161 -32.74 -8.42 15.75
C GLN A 161 -32.31 -7.13 16.45
N TYR A 162 -32.62 -5.98 15.85
CA TYR A 162 -32.36 -4.66 16.43
C TYR A 162 -33.64 -3.85 16.52
N LYS A 163 -33.86 -3.25 17.68
CA LYS A 163 -34.83 -2.18 17.91
C LYS A 163 -34.10 -1.03 18.52
N VAL A 164 -34.17 0.15 17.91
CA VAL A 164 -33.36 1.29 18.31
C VAL A 164 -34.22 2.54 18.40
N ASP A 165 -34.12 3.20 19.53
CA ASP A 165 -34.66 4.52 19.79
C ASP A 165 -33.48 5.48 19.87
N LEU A 166 -33.29 6.33 18.85
CA LEU A 166 -32.22 7.33 18.77
C LEU A 166 -32.79 8.74 18.92
N THR A 167 -32.35 9.44 19.94
CA THR A 167 -32.70 10.85 20.17
C THR A 167 -31.54 11.77 19.76
N ILE A 168 -31.82 12.75 18.88
CA ILE A 168 -30.86 13.73 18.39
C ILE A 168 -31.43 15.15 18.45
N PRO A 169 -30.59 16.21 18.53
CA PRO A 169 -31.06 17.60 18.36
C PRO A 169 -31.71 17.80 16.98
N LYS A 170 -32.77 18.63 16.89
CA LYS A 170 -33.61 18.80 15.70
C LYS A 170 -32.89 19.43 14.48
N ASP A 171 -31.75 20.06 14.69
CA ASP A 171 -30.89 20.63 13.64
C ASP A 171 -29.96 19.60 12.98
N PHE A 172 -30.00 18.36 13.46
CA PHE A 172 -29.32 17.22 12.86
C PHE A 172 -30.29 16.34 12.07
N MET A 173 -29.76 15.71 11.06
CA MET A 173 -30.40 14.66 10.25
C MET A 173 -29.67 13.34 10.48
N VAL A 174 -30.35 12.22 10.32
CA VAL A 174 -29.76 10.89 10.49
C VAL A 174 -30.05 9.97 9.30
N GLY A 175 -29.03 9.20 8.91
CA GLY A 175 -29.13 7.99 8.10
C GLY A 175 -28.86 6.77 8.99
N VAL A 176 -29.78 5.82 9.05
CA VAL A 176 -29.67 4.63 9.90
C VAL A 176 -29.79 3.36 9.10
N SER A 177 -29.04 2.34 9.50
CA SER A 177 -29.04 1.04 8.82
C SER A 177 -30.40 0.30 8.89
N GLY A 178 -31.25 0.59 9.85
CA GLY A 178 -32.58 -0.04 9.96
C GLY A 178 -33.71 0.76 9.33
N ASN A 179 -34.87 0.13 9.21
CA ASN A 179 -36.11 0.76 8.72
C ASN A 179 -36.74 1.67 9.78
N VAL A 180 -36.88 2.96 9.46
CA VAL A 180 -37.51 3.93 10.36
C VAL A 180 -39.02 3.61 10.47
N ILE A 181 -39.46 3.28 11.67
CA ILE A 181 -40.86 2.97 11.98
C ILE A 181 -41.61 4.25 12.39
N LYS A 182 -40.93 5.11 13.13
CA LYS A 182 -41.54 6.30 13.73
C LYS A 182 -40.52 7.41 13.93
N GLN A 183 -40.93 8.64 13.69
CA GLN A 183 -40.20 9.85 14.01
C GLN A 183 -41.10 10.79 14.79
N ASN A 184 -40.67 11.27 15.95
CA ASN A 184 -41.40 12.20 16.80
C ASN A 184 -40.50 13.41 17.17
N GLU A 185 -41.08 14.59 17.18
CA GLU A 185 -40.47 15.75 17.81
C GLU A 185 -40.85 15.77 19.31
N LEU A 186 -39.83 15.93 20.15
CA LEU A 186 -39.99 16.03 21.61
C LEU A 186 -40.12 17.52 22.04
N GLU A 187 -40.77 17.78 23.13
CA GLU A 187 -40.91 19.13 23.71
C GLU A 187 -39.55 19.76 24.04
N THR A 188 -38.51 18.94 24.21
CA THR A 188 -37.13 19.38 24.46
C THR A 188 -36.39 19.92 23.23
N GLY A 189 -37.04 19.98 22.06
CA GLY A 189 -36.41 20.40 20.80
C GLY A 189 -35.51 19.34 20.18
N HIS A 190 -35.74 18.06 20.50
CA HIS A 190 -35.06 16.91 19.93
C HIS A 190 -35.99 16.09 19.02
N LEU A 191 -35.42 15.34 18.11
CA LEU A 191 -36.09 14.34 17.30
C LEU A 191 -35.77 12.94 17.85
N LYS A 192 -36.79 12.13 18.06
CA LYS A 192 -36.63 10.72 18.40
C LYS A 192 -37.02 9.85 17.21
N TYR A 193 -36.05 9.09 16.71
CA TYR A 193 -36.21 8.09 15.64
C TYR A 193 -36.31 6.70 16.26
N SER A 194 -37.43 6.00 15.98
CA SER A 194 -37.55 4.57 16.29
C SER A 194 -37.38 3.79 15.01
N PHE A 195 -36.40 2.91 14.96
CA PHE A 195 -36.16 2.05 13.81
C PHE A 195 -35.88 0.62 14.23
N LYS A 196 -36.04 -0.31 13.28
CA LYS A 196 -35.80 -1.73 13.51
C LYS A 196 -35.11 -2.37 12.31
N ASP A 197 -34.40 -3.43 12.59
CA ASP A 197 -33.95 -4.41 11.62
C ASP A 197 -34.17 -5.80 12.21
N ASP A 198 -34.89 -6.65 11.50
CA ASP A 198 -35.28 -7.94 12.03
C ASP A 198 -34.20 -9.02 11.84
N PHE A 199 -33.16 -8.74 11.00
CA PHE A 199 -32.11 -9.69 10.73
C PHE A 199 -30.87 -9.01 10.16
N THR A 200 -29.96 -8.56 11.01
CA THR A 200 -28.75 -7.84 10.63
C THR A 200 -27.57 -8.18 11.55
N LEU A 201 -26.36 -7.87 11.12
CA LEU A 201 -25.14 -8.09 11.89
C LEU A 201 -24.81 -6.92 12.84
N SER A 202 -25.30 -5.70 12.55
CA SER A 202 -24.93 -4.51 13.31
C SER A 202 -25.94 -3.37 13.12
N CYS A 203 -25.83 -2.37 14.01
CA CYS A 203 -26.52 -1.09 13.90
C CYS A 203 -25.52 0.02 13.65
N SER A 204 -25.76 0.81 12.60
CA SER A 204 -24.95 1.97 12.26
C SER A 204 -25.80 3.22 12.07
N ALA A 205 -25.24 4.38 12.41
CA ALA A 205 -25.87 5.67 12.26
C ALA A 205 -24.91 6.74 11.75
N LEU A 206 -25.35 7.49 10.74
CA LEU A 206 -24.72 8.70 10.24
C LEU A 206 -25.51 9.91 10.71
N ILE A 207 -24.98 10.71 11.62
CA ILE A 207 -25.63 11.89 12.20
C ILE A 207 -24.94 13.11 11.64
N VAL A 208 -25.70 13.97 10.92
CA VAL A 208 -25.13 15.07 10.14
C VAL A 208 -25.91 16.37 10.31
N GLN A 209 -25.20 17.50 10.15
CA GLN A 209 -25.78 18.82 10.14
C GLN A 209 -25.47 19.52 8.81
N GLY A 210 -26.49 20.16 8.19
CA GLY A 210 -26.30 20.93 6.98
C GLY A 210 -26.05 20.12 5.68
N MET A 211 -26.27 18.82 5.72
CA MET A 211 -26.16 17.91 4.58
C MET A 211 -27.48 17.80 3.80
N HIS A 212 -27.43 17.13 2.66
CA HIS A 212 -28.60 16.83 1.83
C HIS A 212 -28.80 15.32 1.72
N LYS A 213 -30.06 14.86 1.80
CA LYS A 213 -30.44 13.46 1.62
C LYS A 213 -31.18 13.30 0.30
N THR A 214 -30.77 12.32 -0.51
CA THR A 214 -31.44 11.89 -1.72
C THR A 214 -31.95 10.47 -1.50
N GLU A 215 -33.23 10.24 -1.77
CA GLU A 215 -33.89 8.94 -1.61
C GLU A 215 -34.26 8.36 -2.98
N LEU A 216 -33.98 7.07 -3.18
CA LEU A 216 -34.22 6.33 -4.41
C LEU A 216 -34.81 4.97 -4.06
N ASN A 217 -35.52 4.37 -5.01
CA ASN A 217 -35.91 2.95 -4.95
C ASN A 217 -35.32 2.25 -6.17
N ILE A 218 -34.47 1.25 -5.94
CA ILE A 218 -33.80 0.48 -6.98
C ILE A 218 -34.07 -1.00 -6.72
N SER A 219 -34.74 -1.68 -7.64
CA SER A 219 -35.12 -3.10 -7.52
C SER A 219 -35.83 -3.46 -6.21
N GLY A 220 -36.55 -2.52 -5.60
CA GLY A 220 -37.22 -2.72 -4.33
C GLY A 220 -36.38 -2.32 -3.10
N VAL A 221 -35.09 -2.04 -3.26
CA VAL A 221 -34.19 -1.54 -2.20
C VAL A 221 -34.37 -0.03 -2.03
N GLN A 222 -34.65 0.43 -0.82
CA GLN A 222 -34.66 1.85 -0.48
C GLN A 222 -33.24 2.37 -0.28
N VAL A 223 -32.76 3.25 -1.15
CA VAL A 223 -31.40 3.81 -1.08
C VAL A 223 -31.45 5.25 -0.59
N GLU A 224 -30.76 5.55 0.51
CA GLU A 224 -30.55 6.92 1.02
C GLU A 224 -29.11 7.37 0.76
N ILE A 225 -28.90 8.42 -0.03
CA ILE A 225 -27.57 9.01 -0.25
C ILE A 225 -27.49 10.34 0.50
N ILE A 226 -26.54 10.46 1.43
CA ILE A 226 -26.33 11.63 2.28
C ILE A 226 -24.99 12.28 1.94
N ALA A 227 -25.00 13.53 1.50
CA ALA A 227 -23.81 14.23 1.03
C ALA A 227 -23.90 15.76 1.24
N PRO A 228 -22.78 16.49 1.23
CA PRO A 228 -22.78 17.96 1.15
C PRO A 228 -23.47 18.45 -0.13
N LYS A 229 -24.16 19.58 -0.07
CA LYS A 229 -24.81 20.20 -1.26
C LYS A 229 -23.84 20.45 -2.42
N THR A 230 -22.56 20.63 -2.13
CA THR A 230 -21.52 20.81 -3.14
C THR A 230 -21.23 19.53 -3.95
N GLN A 231 -21.68 18.36 -3.49
CA GLN A 231 -21.46 17.05 -4.11
C GLN A 231 -22.63 16.56 -4.98
N THR A 232 -23.57 17.43 -5.38
CA THR A 232 -24.79 17.05 -6.14
C THR A 232 -24.50 16.24 -7.39
N LYS A 233 -23.48 16.61 -8.18
CA LYS A 233 -23.09 15.86 -9.40
C LYS A 233 -22.60 14.43 -9.07
N ARG A 234 -21.91 14.28 -7.96
CA ARG A 234 -21.41 12.97 -7.50
C ARG A 234 -22.57 12.10 -7.01
N VAL A 235 -23.50 12.68 -6.25
CA VAL A 235 -24.73 11.98 -5.83
C VAL A 235 -25.50 11.46 -7.04
N GLN A 236 -25.65 12.28 -8.10
CA GLN A 236 -26.32 11.87 -9.31
C GLN A 236 -25.59 10.70 -10.00
N LYS A 237 -24.27 10.80 -10.20
CA LYS A 237 -23.45 9.73 -10.77
C LYS A 237 -23.55 8.42 -9.97
N THR A 238 -23.45 8.52 -8.63
CA THR A 238 -23.63 7.38 -7.73
C THR A 238 -25.01 6.73 -7.91
N ALA A 239 -26.06 7.53 -8.01
CA ALA A 239 -27.42 7.03 -8.21
C ALA A 239 -27.58 6.31 -9.56
N GLU A 240 -27.06 6.90 -10.65
CA GLU A 240 -27.06 6.28 -11.98
C GLU A 240 -26.28 4.97 -12.00
N HIS A 241 -25.11 4.93 -11.35
CA HIS A 241 -24.27 3.73 -11.24
C HIS A 241 -24.97 2.59 -10.47
N LEU A 242 -25.58 2.89 -9.33
CA LEU A 242 -26.34 1.91 -8.55
C LEU A 242 -27.53 1.31 -9.31
N GLN A 243 -28.19 2.08 -10.19
CA GLN A 243 -29.27 1.58 -11.03
C GLN A 243 -28.82 0.48 -12.02
N ALA A 244 -27.55 0.48 -12.41
CA ALA A 244 -26.96 -0.59 -13.22
C ALA A 244 -26.41 -1.73 -12.36
N LEU A 245 -25.76 -1.39 -11.25
CA LEU A 245 -25.00 -2.32 -10.41
C LEU A 245 -25.89 -3.29 -9.63
N ILE A 246 -26.91 -2.78 -8.92
CA ILE A 246 -27.76 -3.60 -8.07
C ILE A 246 -28.47 -4.70 -8.89
N PRO A 247 -29.18 -4.42 -10.01
CA PRO A 247 -29.80 -5.45 -10.82
C PRO A 247 -28.79 -6.46 -11.41
N PHE A 248 -27.57 -6.01 -11.75
CA PHE A 248 -26.53 -6.91 -12.24
C PHE A 248 -26.11 -7.95 -11.17
N TYR A 249 -25.88 -7.50 -9.93
CA TYR A 249 -25.54 -8.42 -8.85
C TYR A 249 -26.70 -9.34 -8.48
N GLU A 250 -27.95 -8.83 -8.44
CA GLU A 250 -29.13 -9.66 -8.22
C GLU A 250 -29.27 -10.78 -9.27
N GLN A 251 -28.99 -10.46 -10.53
CA GLN A 251 -29.02 -11.46 -11.61
C GLN A 251 -27.93 -12.54 -11.45
N ARG A 252 -26.77 -12.18 -10.88
CA ARG A 252 -25.62 -13.08 -10.74
C ARG A 252 -25.63 -13.89 -9.46
N PHE A 253 -26.08 -13.29 -8.36
CA PHE A 253 -25.94 -13.82 -7.01
C PHE A 253 -27.29 -14.05 -6.30
N GLY A 254 -28.41 -13.69 -6.94
CA GLY A 254 -29.72 -13.64 -6.31
C GLY A 254 -29.89 -12.39 -5.44
N ASN A 255 -31.07 -12.20 -4.84
CA ASN A 255 -31.34 -11.01 -4.03
C ASN A 255 -30.56 -11.06 -2.70
N ALA A 256 -29.91 -9.96 -2.32
CA ALA A 256 -29.31 -9.77 -1.00
C ALA A 256 -30.37 -9.76 0.12
N LEU A 257 -29.95 -9.74 1.39
CA LEU A 257 -30.83 -9.51 2.57
C LEU A 257 -31.12 -8.02 2.82
N MET A 258 -30.95 -7.18 1.81
CA MET A 258 -30.95 -5.74 1.91
C MET A 258 -32.29 -5.16 1.44
N ASP A 259 -33.11 -4.63 2.37
CA ASP A 259 -34.31 -3.85 2.04
C ASP A 259 -34.00 -2.34 1.95
N LYS A 260 -32.95 -1.90 2.64
CA LYS A 260 -32.50 -0.51 2.71
C LYS A 260 -30.99 -0.42 2.63
N LEU A 261 -30.50 0.65 2.02
CA LEU A 261 -29.08 0.99 1.92
C LEU A 261 -28.86 2.47 2.25
N VAL A 262 -27.91 2.77 3.12
CA VAL A 262 -27.48 4.14 3.45
C VAL A 262 -26.07 4.37 2.92
N ILE A 263 -25.90 5.41 2.11
CA ILE A 263 -24.61 5.81 1.53
C ILE A 263 -24.26 7.22 2.00
N GLY A 264 -23.14 7.36 2.70
CA GLY A 264 -22.55 8.64 3.08
C GLY A 264 -21.40 9.03 2.16
N ILE A 265 -21.41 10.23 1.60
CA ILE A 265 -20.37 10.73 0.68
C ILE A 265 -19.74 11.99 1.26
N GLY A 266 -18.42 12.07 1.24
CA GLY A 266 -17.71 13.29 1.59
C GLY A 266 -17.09 13.32 2.98
N TYR A 267 -16.80 12.17 3.56
CA TYR A 267 -16.29 12.02 4.94
C TYR A 267 -14.83 11.58 4.94
N SER A 268 -14.06 11.98 5.97
CA SER A 268 -12.71 11.50 6.20
C SER A 268 -12.72 10.32 7.17
N LEU A 269 -12.28 9.16 6.74
CA LEU A 269 -12.36 7.91 7.51
C LEU A 269 -11.01 7.28 7.83
N GLY A 270 -9.90 7.79 7.26
CA GLY A 270 -8.60 7.11 7.30
C GLY A 270 -8.53 5.86 6.39
N THR A 271 -9.57 5.58 5.62
CA THR A 271 -9.67 4.58 4.55
C THR A 271 -10.58 5.12 3.46
N HIS A 272 -10.61 4.49 2.27
CA HIS A 272 -11.37 4.99 1.11
C HIS A 272 -12.87 4.88 1.31
N ALA A 273 -13.30 3.75 1.82
CA ALA A 273 -14.68 3.46 2.17
C ALA A 273 -14.76 2.51 3.36
N VAL A 274 -15.94 2.38 3.92
CA VAL A 274 -16.27 1.39 4.96
C VAL A 274 -17.69 0.92 4.74
N THR A 275 -17.86 -0.39 4.67
CA THR A 275 -19.16 -1.06 4.73
C THR A 275 -19.36 -1.71 6.09
N ASN A 276 -20.54 -1.54 6.67
CA ASN A 276 -20.97 -2.24 7.87
C ASN A 276 -22.47 -2.57 7.79
N GLY A 277 -22.77 -3.77 7.36
CA GLY A 277 -24.14 -4.13 6.98
C GLY A 277 -24.59 -3.31 5.76
N ASN A 278 -25.83 -2.85 5.76
CA ASN A 278 -26.42 -2.00 4.72
C ASN A 278 -26.08 -0.50 4.85
N TYR A 279 -24.89 -0.21 5.34
CA TYR A 279 -24.38 1.14 5.60
C TYR A 279 -22.98 1.29 5.00
N ILE A 280 -22.82 2.23 4.05
CA ILE A 280 -21.57 2.47 3.32
C ILE A 280 -21.18 3.95 3.45
N ILE A 281 -19.93 4.23 3.77
CA ILE A 281 -19.38 5.59 3.82
C ILE A 281 -18.15 5.72 2.94
N PHE A 282 -18.07 6.80 2.16
CA PHE A 282 -16.98 7.11 1.25
C PHE A 282 -16.25 8.39 1.62
N GLN A 283 -14.95 8.42 1.41
CA GLN A 283 -14.14 9.64 1.44
C GLN A 283 -14.54 10.61 0.31
N GLY A 284 -14.44 11.92 0.60
CA GLY A 284 -14.93 12.98 -0.27
C GLY A 284 -14.18 13.20 -1.58
N HIS A 285 -12.96 12.71 -1.72
CA HIS A 285 -12.07 13.01 -2.86
C HIS A 285 -11.70 11.78 -3.72
N ILE A 286 -12.20 10.60 -3.38
CA ILE A 286 -11.93 9.38 -4.15
C ILE A 286 -12.86 9.25 -5.36
N ASP A 287 -12.44 8.48 -6.36
CA ASP A 287 -13.33 7.99 -7.43
C ASP A 287 -14.22 6.90 -6.85
N ILE A 288 -15.51 7.22 -6.71
CA ILE A 288 -16.46 6.36 -5.99
C ILE A 288 -16.79 5.09 -6.77
N GLU A 289 -16.83 5.15 -8.11
CA GLU A 289 -17.44 4.10 -8.93
C GLU A 289 -16.86 2.71 -8.67
N HIS A 290 -15.56 2.55 -8.71
CA HIS A 290 -14.93 1.23 -8.46
C HIS A 290 -14.95 0.80 -6.99
N VAL A 291 -14.76 1.75 -6.08
CA VAL A 291 -14.85 1.45 -4.65
C VAL A 291 -16.30 1.10 -4.30
N LEU A 292 -17.29 1.73 -4.96
CA LEU A 292 -18.70 1.42 -4.78
C LEU A 292 -19.05 0.00 -5.25
N ASP A 293 -18.47 -0.46 -6.36
CA ASP A 293 -18.69 -1.84 -6.85
C ASP A 293 -18.28 -2.87 -5.79
N HIS A 294 -17.12 -2.68 -5.18
CA HIS A 294 -16.60 -3.54 -4.11
C HIS A 294 -17.48 -3.46 -2.85
N GLU A 295 -17.73 -2.26 -2.34
CA GLU A 295 -18.52 -2.05 -1.11
C GLU A 295 -19.98 -2.54 -1.28
N MET A 296 -20.54 -2.43 -2.48
CA MET A 296 -21.85 -2.99 -2.79
C MET A 296 -21.84 -4.51 -2.81
N ALA A 297 -20.78 -5.15 -3.27
CA ALA A 297 -20.67 -6.61 -3.28
C ALA A 297 -20.69 -7.20 -1.86
N HIS A 298 -20.22 -6.45 -0.85
CA HIS A 298 -20.33 -6.83 0.55
C HIS A 298 -21.78 -6.97 1.03
N GLN A 299 -22.78 -6.48 0.29
CA GLN A 299 -24.19 -6.74 0.61
C GLN A 299 -24.56 -8.21 0.38
N TRP A 300 -23.85 -8.91 -0.51
CA TRP A 300 -23.92 -10.35 -0.73
C TRP A 300 -22.90 -11.10 0.10
N PHE A 301 -21.62 -10.73 0.00
CA PHE A 301 -20.44 -11.41 0.58
C PHE A 301 -19.94 -10.63 1.80
N ASP A 302 -20.57 -10.75 2.92
CA ASP A 302 -20.40 -10.25 4.26
C ASP A 302 -21.75 -10.06 4.95
N TYR A 303 -22.67 -9.23 4.39
CA TYR A 303 -23.93 -8.90 5.00
C TYR A 303 -24.99 -10.01 4.82
N SER A 304 -25.14 -10.56 3.60
CA SER A 304 -26.12 -11.64 3.36
C SER A 304 -25.54 -13.02 3.66
N ILE A 305 -24.23 -13.22 3.46
CA ILE A 305 -23.50 -14.46 3.71
C ILE A 305 -22.28 -14.10 4.54
N GLN A 306 -22.29 -14.46 5.80
CA GLN A 306 -21.21 -14.11 6.70
C GLN A 306 -20.09 -15.15 6.64
N ALA A 307 -18.84 -14.73 6.50
CA ALA A 307 -17.67 -15.56 6.69
C ALA A 307 -16.91 -15.18 7.98
N ASP A 308 -16.09 -16.11 8.48
CA ASP A 308 -15.24 -15.85 9.65
C ASP A 308 -14.18 -14.80 9.32
N GLU A 309 -14.30 -13.59 9.88
CA GLU A 309 -13.40 -12.45 9.68
C GLU A 309 -11.95 -12.74 10.11
N TYR A 310 -11.75 -13.76 10.96
CA TYR A 310 -10.42 -14.09 11.47
C TYR A 310 -9.73 -15.20 10.69
N ARG A 311 -10.49 -16.05 9.97
CA ARG A 311 -9.96 -17.23 9.29
C ARG A 311 -10.25 -17.27 7.80
N ASP A 312 -11.46 -16.84 7.40
CA ASP A 312 -12.02 -17.04 6.06
C ASP A 312 -12.38 -15.71 5.34
N VAL A 313 -11.79 -14.58 5.76
CA VAL A 313 -12.13 -13.24 5.24
C VAL A 313 -12.00 -13.10 3.73
N TRP A 314 -11.22 -13.94 3.05
CA TRP A 314 -11.13 -13.95 1.60
C TRP A 314 -12.48 -14.22 0.92
N LEU A 315 -13.41 -14.94 1.60
CA LEU A 315 -14.77 -15.14 1.13
C LEU A 315 -15.58 -13.83 1.10
N ASN A 316 -15.20 -12.84 1.88
CA ASN A 316 -15.76 -11.49 1.82
C ASN A 316 -14.99 -10.65 0.80
N GLU A 317 -13.69 -10.47 0.98
CA GLU A 317 -12.87 -9.52 0.22
C GLU A 317 -12.58 -9.95 -1.22
N SER A 318 -12.14 -11.20 -1.43
CA SER A 318 -11.89 -11.70 -2.79
C SER A 318 -13.17 -11.85 -3.59
N PHE A 319 -14.30 -12.17 -2.93
CA PHE A 319 -15.59 -12.26 -3.59
C PHE A 319 -16.12 -10.88 -3.97
N ALA A 320 -15.90 -9.87 -3.14
CA ALA A 320 -16.25 -8.49 -3.45
C ALA A 320 -15.41 -7.97 -4.64
N GLU A 321 -14.11 -8.24 -4.66
CA GLU A 321 -13.22 -7.94 -5.79
C GLU A 321 -13.65 -8.66 -7.07
N TYR A 322 -14.00 -9.94 -6.97
CA TYR A 322 -14.48 -10.74 -8.10
C TYR A 322 -15.80 -10.21 -8.66
N ALA A 323 -16.74 -9.82 -7.79
CA ALA A 323 -18.01 -9.24 -8.21
C ALA A 323 -17.82 -7.88 -8.93
N SER A 324 -16.94 -7.02 -8.38
CA SER A 324 -16.53 -5.75 -9.01
C SER A 324 -15.91 -5.98 -10.37
N TRP A 325 -15.01 -6.94 -10.47
CA TRP A 325 -14.40 -7.33 -11.75
C TRP A 325 -15.44 -7.82 -12.77
N LEU A 326 -16.41 -8.65 -12.36
CA LEU A 326 -17.50 -9.10 -13.23
C LEU A 326 -18.34 -7.95 -13.77
N PHE A 327 -18.67 -6.98 -12.90
CA PHE A 327 -19.41 -5.81 -13.32
C PHE A 327 -18.62 -4.94 -14.27
N ALA A 328 -17.36 -4.63 -13.95
CA ALA A 328 -16.47 -3.88 -14.83
C ALA A 328 -16.31 -4.55 -16.21
N GLN A 329 -16.20 -5.88 -16.28
CA GLN A 329 -16.18 -6.61 -17.56
C GLN A 329 -17.49 -6.46 -18.34
N SER A 330 -18.63 -6.40 -17.67
CA SER A 330 -19.94 -6.24 -18.33
C SER A 330 -20.14 -4.86 -18.94
N GLN A 331 -19.41 -3.84 -18.47
CA GLN A 331 -19.51 -2.46 -18.94
C GLN A 331 -18.54 -2.15 -20.09
N LYS A 332 -17.66 -3.11 -20.45
CA LYS A 332 -16.64 -2.90 -21.48
C LYS A 332 -17.10 -3.42 -22.84
N ASP A 333 -16.83 -2.64 -23.90
CA ASP A 333 -16.71 -3.20 -25.24
C ASP A 333 -15.52 -4.17 -25.27
N GLU A 334 -15.60 -5.27 -26.02
CA GLU A 334 -14.71 -6.45 -25.99
C GLU A 334 -13.18 -6.18 -26.05
N ALA A 335 -12.74 -4.95 -26.14
CA ALA A 335 -11.36 -4.55 -26.41
C ALA A 335 -10.55 -4.00 -25.22
N ASP A 336 -11.15 -3.76 -24.05
CA ASP A 336 -10.48 -3.02 -22.98
C ASP A 336 -10.07 -3.91 -21.80
N PRO A 337 -8.77 -3.98 -21.44
CA PRO A 337 -8.33 -4.76 -20.28
C PRO A 337 -8.86 -4.16 -18.97
N PHE A 338 -9.05 -5.00 -17.95
CA PHE A 338 -9.43 -4.58 -16.61
C PHE A 338 -8.49 -3.49 -16.08
N THR A 339 -9.04 -2.39 -15.63
CA THR A 339 -8.29 -1.32 -14.97
C THR A 339 -8.56 -1.38 -13.49
N PHE A 340 -7.55 -1.70 -12.71
CA PHE A 340 -7.60 -1.56 -11.25
C PHE A 340 -7.46 -0.07 -10.91
N THR A 341 -8.41 0.48 -10.21
CA THR A 341 -8.34 1.86 -9.71
C THR A 341 -7.89 1.83 -8.27
N ASP A 342 -6.59 1.84 -8.09
CA ASP A 342 -6.02 2.03 -6.76
C ASP A 342 -6.11 3.49 -6.34
N PRO A 343 -6.26 3.68 -5.04
CA PRO A 343 -6.20 4.93 -4.31
C PRO A 343 -4.86 5.67 -4.30
N LEU A 344 -3.91 5.37 -5.15
CA LEU A 344 -2.71 6.18 -5.25
C LEU A 344 -3.07 7.61 -5.73
N PRO A 345 -2.47 8.65 -5.13
CA PRO A 345 -2.86 10.03 -5.39
C PRO A 345 -2.79 10.42 -6.88
N ASP A 346 -3.69 11.29 -7.30
CA ASP A 346 -3.87 11.83 -8.68
C ASP A 346 -2.63 12.56 -9.22
N ILE A 347 -1.51 11.88 -9.30
CA ILE A 347 -0.34 12.36 -10.03
C ILE A 347 -0.48 11.86 -11.47
N ASN A 348 -0.45 12.77 -12.45
CA ASN A 348 -0.61 12.45 -13.89
C ASN A 348 0.34 11.36 -14.41
N ILE A 349 1.46 11.12 -13.73
CA ILE A 349 2.40 10.02 -14.01
C ILE A 349 1.74 8.65 -13.77
N TRP A 350 0.68 8.58 -12.94
CA TRP A 350 -0.02 7.39 -12.54
C TRP A 350 -1.27 7.08 -13.37
N SER A 351 -1.65 7.97 -14.29
CA SER A 351 -2.78 7.70 -15.20
C SER A 351 -2.60 6.41 -15.98
N ASP A 352 -1.35 6.05 -16.25
CA ASP A 352 -1.02 4.84 -16.99
C ASP A 352 -1.07 3.57 -16.14
N ILE A 353 -0.92 3.66 -14.82
CA ILE A 353 -1.08 2.51 -13.90
C ILE A 353 -2.52 2.02 -13.90
N LYS A 354 -3.48 2.90 -14.15
CA LYS A 354 -4.90 2.54 -14.32
C LYS A 354 -5.15 1.56 -15.48
N THR A 355 -4.19 1.37 -16.38
CA THR A 355 -4.28 0.45 -17.51
C THR A 355 -3.58 -0.90 -17.29
N MET A 356 -2.97 -1.11 -16.12
CA MET A 356 -2.36 -2.40 -15.78
C MET A 356 -3.43 -3.45 -15.56
N ASP A 357 -3.21 -4.66 -16.05
CA ASP A 357 -4.07 -5.78 -15.69
C ASP A 357 -3.82 -6.21 -14.24
N THR A 358 -4.72 -7.04 -13.70
CA THR A 358 -4.67 -7.43 -12.29
C THR A 358 -3.40 -8.19 -11.93
N GLU A 359 -2.84 -8.98 -12.86
CA GLU A 359 -1.60 -9.72 -12.63
C GLU A 359 -0.39 -8.78 -12.58
N ASP A 360 -0.25 -7.89 -13.56
CA ASP A 360 0.82 -6.88 -13.60
C ASP A 360 0.75 -5.96 -12.38
N TRP A 361 -0.47 -5.59 -11.94
CA TRP A 361 -0.69 -4.82 -10.72
C TRP A 361 -0.25 -5.60 -9.46
N THR A 362 -0.61 -6.87 -9.34
CA THR A 362 -0.20 -7.71 -8.21
C THR A 362 1.33 -7.83 -8.14
N ARG A 363 1.98 -8.03 -9.28
CA ARG A 363 3.45 -8.08 -9.35
C ARG A 363 4.08 -6.75 -8.98
N PHE A 364 3.51 -5.65 -9.45
CA PHE A 364 3.93 -4.31 -9.04
C PHE A 364 3.89 -4.16 -7.53
N LEU A 365 2.79 -4.56 -6.89
CA LEU A 365 2.65 -4.49 -5.44
C LEU A 365 3.64 -5.41 -4.72
N MET A 366 3.84 -6.64 -5.19
CA MET A 366 4.85 -7.54 -4.63
C MET A 366 6.25 -6.93 -4.68
N ASP A 367 6.63 -6.33 -5.80
CA ASP A 367 7.90 -5.64 -5.94
C ASP A 367 8.01 -4.45 -4.97
N VAL A 368 6.91 -3.71 -4.78
CA VAL A 368 6.85 -2.55 -3.88
C VAL A 368 6.94 -2.93 -2.41
N ILE A 369 6.23 -3.99 -2.00
CA ILE A 369 6.28 -4.47 -0.61
C ILE A 369 7.52 -5.32 -0.31
N GLY A 370 8.32 -5.64 -1.31
CA GLY A 370 9.54 -6.41 -1.15
C GLY A 370 9.33 -7.91 -0.91
N GLU A 371 8.21 -8.47 -1.36
CA GLU A 371 7.85 -9.87 -1.19
C GLU A 371 8.07 -10.68 -2.48
N LYS A 372 8.69 -11.86 -2.39
CA LYS A 372 8.83 -12.77 -3.53
C LYS A 372 7.54 -13.51 -3.87
N SER A 373 6.75 -13.81 -2.85
CA SER A 373 5.49 -14.51 -2.99
C SER A 373 4.50 -14.00 -1.96
N LEU A 374 3.23 -13.91 -2.33
CA LEU A 374 2.16 -13.60 -1.38
C LEU A 374 1.84 -14.84 -0.53
N PRO A 375 1.46 -14.67 0.75
CA PRO A 375 1.06 -15.79 1.59
C PRO A 375 -0.20 -16.47 1.03
N PRO A 376 -0.47 -17.75 1.41
CA PRO A 376 -1.68 -18.43 0.98
C PRO A 376 -2.94 -17.64 1.29
N VAL A 377 -3.91 -17.71 0.39
CA VAL A 377 -5.22 -17.06 0.56
C VAL A 377 -5.95 -17.62 1.78
N TYR A 378 -5.85 -18.93 2.00
CA TYR A 378 -6.47 -19.66 3.08
C TYR A 378 -5.47 -20.58 3.77
N GLN A 379 -5.46 -20.58 5.09
CA GLN A 379 -4.68 -21.49 5.91
C GLN A 379 -5.60 -22.17 6.93
N PRO A 380 -5.95 -23.47 6.74
CA PRO A 380 -6.86 -24.15 7.64
C PRO A 380 -6.47 -24.03 9.11
N GLY A 381 -7.41 -23.58 9.94
CA GLY A 381 -7.22 -23.46 11.39
C GLY A 381 -6.28 -22.35 11.86
N LYS A 382 -5.78 -21.50 10.96
CA LYS A 382 -4.94 -20.37 11.34
C LYS A 382 -5.69 -19.04 11.23
N GLN A 383 -5.44 -18.17 12.19
CA GLN A 383 -5.87 -16.78 12.15
C GLN A 383 -5.05 -15.98 11.14
N ILE A 384 -5.69 -15.02 10.48
CA ILE A 384 -5.04 -14.11 9.54
C ILE A 384 -4.22 -13.07 10.32
N ASN A 385 -2.99 -12.86 9.89
CA ASN A 385 -2.20 -11.74 10.35
C ASN A 385 -2.46 -10.51 9.46
N TRP A 386 -3.23 -9.55 9.96
CA TRP A 386 -3.55 -8.31 9.27
C TRP A 386 -2.45 -7.24 9.35
N GLU A 387 -1.37 -7.50 10.08
CA GLU A 387 -0.29 -6.52 10.24
C GLU A 387 0.60 -6.42 9.01
N THR A 388 0.55 -7.41 8.11
CA THR A 388 1.37 -7.41 6.89
C THR A 388 0.55 -7.06 5.66
N VAL A 389 1.08 -6.16 4.83
CA VAL A 389 0.50 -5.79 3.54
C VAL A 389 0.34 -7.00 2.63
N ALA A 390 1.31 -7.93 2.64
CA ALA A 390 1.25 -9.17 1.87
C ALA A 390 0.02 -10.03 2.20
N ASN A 391 -0.35 -10.14 3.49
CA ASN A 391 -1.56 -10.86 3.90
C ASN A 391 -2.84 -10.17 3.41
N ILE A 392 -2.90 -8.83 3.49
CA ILE A 392 -4.04 -8.06 2.98
C ILE A 392 -4.20 -8.34 1.48
N TYR A 393 -3.16 -8.12 0.67
CA TYR A 393 -3.24 -8.33 -0.79
C TYR A 393 -3.53 -9.78 -1.17
N SER A 394 -3.06 -10.77 -0.41
CA SER A 394 -3.41 -12.16 -0.63
C SER A 394 -4.94 -12.37 -0.54
N LYS A 395 -5.61 -11.76 0.45
CA LYS A 395 -7.06 -11.94 0.67
C LYS A 395 -7.92 -11.19 -0.35
N TYR A 396 -7.44 -10.09 -0.89
CA TYR A 396 -8.14 -9.31 -1.91
C TYR A 396 -7.85 -9.81 -3.33
N ILE A 397 -6.59 -9.78 -3.71
CA ILE A 397 -6.18 -9.91 -5.12
C ILE A 397 -5.94 -11.37 -5.52
N VAL A 398 -5.16 -12.14 -4.73
CA VAL A 398 -4.84 -13.53 -5.09
C VAL A 398 -6.08 -14.42 -5.06
N GLY A 399 -6.97 -14.22 -4.09
CA GLY A 399 -8.23 -14.94 -4.04
C GLY A 399 -9.17 -14.59 -5.19
N ASN A 400 -9.24 -13.31 -5.60
CA ASN A 400 -9.95 -12.90 -6.81
C ASN A 400 -9.38 -13.59 -8.06
N HIS A 401 -8.05 -13.64 -8.20
CA HIS A 401 -7.42 -14.40 -9.29
C HIS A 401 -7.78 -15.88 -9.28
N ALA A 402 -7.81 -16.51 -8.11
CA ALA A 402 -8.22 -17.91 -7.98
C ALA A 402 -9.67 -18.12 -8.46
N LEU A 403 -10.58 -17.19 -8.15
CA LEU A 403 -11.97 -17.24 -8.64
C LEU A 403 -12.06 -17.02 -10.16
N GLN A 404 -11.27 -16.10 -10.72
CA GLN A 404 -11.20 -15.89 -12.17
C GLN A 404 -10.63 -17.13 -12.91
N ASN A 405 -9.62 -17.78 -12.32
CA ASN A 405 -9.07 -19.03 -12.83
C ASN A 405 -10.08 -20.17 -12.80
N LEU A 406 -10.83 -20.28 -11.69
CA LEU A 406 -11.92 -21.23 -11.57
C LEU A 406 -12.95 -21.00 -12.69
N GLN A 407 -13.43 -19.74 -12.86
CA GLN A 407 -14.35 -19.37 -13.94
C GLN A 407 -13.81 -19.73 -15.33
N ALA A 408 -12.53 -19.42 -15.58
CA ALA A 408 -11.89 -19.75 -16.86
C ALA A 408 -11.86 -21.25 -17.14
N THR A 409 -11.74 -22.06 -16.10
CA THR A 409 -11.69 -23.52 -16.19
C THR A 409 -13.07 -24.15 -16.38
N VAL A 410 -14.05 -23.77 -15.55
CA VAL A 410 -15.39 -24.37 -15.59
C VAL A 410 -16.30 -23.72 -16.64
N GLY A 411 -15.96 -22.48 -17.06
CA GLY A 411 -16.76 -21.65 -17.98
C GLY A 411 -17.81 -20.81 -17.26
N ASP A 412 -18.24 -19.72 -17.92
CA ASP A 412 -19.09 -18.67 -17.32
C ASP A 412 -20.44 -19.20 -16.81
N SER A 413 -21.04 -20.15 -17.52
CA SER A 413 -22.35 -20.71 -17.16
C SER A 413 -22.26 -21.53 -15.87
N VAL A 414 -21.23 -22.37 -15.75
CA VAL A 414 -21.02 -23.21 -14.56
C VAL A 414 -20.64 -22.34 -13.36
N MET A 415 -19.72 -21.39 -13.55
CA MET A 415 -19.32 -20.47 -12.48
C MET A 415 -20.49 -19.63 -11.95
N ARG A 416 -21.37 -19.17 -12.85
CA ARG A 416 -22.61 -18.48 -12.45
C ARG A 416 -23.48 -19.39 -11.57
N ASN A 417 -23.64 -20.66 -11.94
CA ASN A 417 -24.40 -21.62 -11.15
C ASN A 417 -23.75 -21.86 -9.78
N ILE A 418 -22.41 -21.98 -9.72
CA ILE A 418 -21.65 -22.11 -8.47
C ILE A 418 -21.96 -20.92 -7.56
N MET A 419 -21.76 -19.69 -8.05
CA MET A 419 -21.95 -18.47 -7.27
C MET A 419 -23.40 -18.29 -6.83
N PHE A 420 -24.37 -18.51 -7.72
CA PHE A 420 -25.79 -18.39 -7.41
C PHE A 420 -26.22 -19.42 -6.34
N ASN A 421 -25.83 -20.69 -6.48
CA ASN A 421 -26.16 -21.74 -5.52
C ASN A 421 -25.47 -21.52 -4.17
N TYR A 422 -24.23 -21.06 -4.16
CA TYR A 422 -23.54 -20.66 -2.93
C TYR A 422 -24.33 -19.57 -2.19
N CYS A 423 -24.73 -18.52 -2.89
CA CYS A 423 -25.54 -17.44 -2.31
C CYS A 423 -26.91 -17.95 -1.82
N LEU A 424 -27.56 -18.81 -2.58
CA LEU A 424 -28.86 -19.37 -2.20
C LEU A 424 -28.76 -20.25 -0.95
N LEU A 425 -27.75 -21.12 -0.84
CA LEU A 425 -27.56 -22.08 0.25
C LEU A 425 -27.17 -21.41 1.57
N PHE A 426 -26.36 -20.35 1.49
CA PHE A 426 -25.77 -19.71 2.67
C PHE A 426 -26.37 -18.34 3.00
N LYS A 427 -27.38 -17.87 2.25
CA LYS A 427 -28.10 -16.63 2.59
C LYS A 427 -28.63 -16.67 4.01
N GLY A 428 -28.25 -15.69 4.83
CA GLY A 428 -28.61 -15.58 6.26
C GLY A 428 -27.87 -16.59 7.15
N LYS A 429 -26.74 -17.13 6.69
CA LYS A 429 -25.92 -18.09 7.43
C LYS A 429 -24.47 -17.68 7.44
N THR A 430 -23.73 -18.28 8.34
CA THR A 430 -22.27 -18.26 8.36
C THR A 430 -21.74 -19.40 7.49
N THR A 431 -20.64 -19.16 6.80
CA THR A 431 -19.96 -20.09 5.90
C THR A 431 -18.43 -20.02 6.11
N ASN A 432 -17.73 -21.02 5.58
CA ASN A 432 -16.29 -21.13 5.58
C ASN A 432 -15.78 -21.56 4.20
N THR A 433 -14.46 -21.59 4.02
CA THR A 433 -13.82 -21.97 2.75
C THR A 433 -14.24 -23.36 2.27
N GLU A 434 -14.35 -24.35 3.16
CA GLU A 434 -14.72 -25.72 2.78
C GLU A 434 -16.17 -25.81 2.29
N ASP A 435 -17.08 -25.01 2.83
CA ASP A 435 -18.48 -24.93 2.36
C ASP A 435 -18.52 -24.45 0.91
N PHE A 436 -17.70 -23.45 0.53
CA PHE A 436 -17.62 -23.01 -0.86
C PHE A 436 -17.00 -24.08 -1.78
N ILE A 437 -15.93 -24.75 -1.33
CA ILE A 437 -15.30 -25.83 -2.10
C ILE A 437 -16.28 -26.99 -2.35
N VAL A 438 -17.11 -27.33 -1.38
CA VAL A 438 -18.18 -28.34 -1.57
C VAL A 438 -19.16 -27.91 -2.67
N VAL A 439 -19.54 -26.62 -2.73
CA VAL A 439 -20.40 -26.13 -3.83
C VAL A 439 -19.69 -26.23 -5.17
N VAL A 440 -18.38 -25.93 -5.23
CA VAL A 440 -17.57 -26.11 -6.45
C VAL A 440 -17.57 -27.58 -6.88
N GLU A 441 -17.33 -28.52 -5.97
CA GLU A 441 -17.32 -29.97 -6.24
C GLU A 441 -18.68 -30.50 -6.73
N GLN A 442 -19.79 -29.93 -6.26
CA GLN A 442 -21.13 -30.29 -6.73
C GLN A 442 -21.43 -29.88 -8.17
N HIS A 443 -20.72 -28.89 -8.72
CA HIS A 443 -20.97 -28.31 -10.04
C HIS A 443 -19.81 -28.52 -11.03
N SER A 444 -18.70 -29.12 -10.62
CA SER A 444 -17.52 -29.38 -11.43
C SER A 444 -16.91 -30.73 -11.11
N GLU A 445 -15.89 -31.14 -11.88
CA GLU A 445 -15.12 -32.35 -11.59
C GLU A 445 -14.34 -32.19 -10.26
N LYS A 446 -14.25 -33.26 -9.51
CA LYS A 446 -13.53 -33.26 -8.21
C LYS A 446 -12.07 -32.76 -8.35
N GLU A 447 -11.40 -33.10 -9.44
CA GLU A 447 -10.03 -32.66 -9.71
C GLU A 447 -9.94 -31.13 -9.78
N ILE A 448 -10.94 -30.44 -10.33
CA ILE A 448 -11.00 -28.98 -10.41
C ILE A 448 -11.15 -28.39 -8.99
N ALA A 449 -12.02 -28.95 -8.18
CA ALA A 449 -12.20 -28.52 -6.79
C ALA A 449 -10.93 -28.73 -5.95
N ASP A 450 -10.23 -29.85 -6.15
CA ASP A 450 -8.96 -30.15 -5.45
C ASP A 450 -7.84 -29.20 -5.89
N ASN A 451 -7.72 -28.90 -7.20
CA ASN A 451 -6.78 -27.90 -7.70
C ASN A 451 -7.11 -26.49 -7.20
N PHE A 452 -8.39 -26.14 -7.13
CA PHE A 452 -8.80 -24.86 -6.56
C PHE A 452 -8.45 -24.74 -5.07
N ARG A 453 -8.64 -25.80 -4.27
CA ARG A 453 -8.21 -25.86 -2.87
C ARG A 453 -6.69 -25.67 -2.75
N LEU A 454 -5.88 -26.31 -3.62
CA LEU A 454 -4.45 -26.11 -3.65
C LEU A 454 -4.05 -24.67 -3.99
N ALA A 455 -4.72 -24.04 -4.95
CA ALA A 455 -4.51 -22.63 -5.30
C ALA A 455 -4.72 -21.68 -4.11
N LEU A 456 -5.71 -21.98 -3.26
CA LEU A 456 -5.99 -21.17 -2.07
C LEU A 456 -5.00 -21.41 -0.91
N THR A 457 -4.47 -22.65 -0.79
CA THR A 457 -3.70 -23.09 0.40
C THR A 457 -2.19 -23.06 0.21
N THR A 458 -1.70 -22.77 -1.00
CA THR A 458 -0.26 -22.71 -1.30
C THR A 458 0.14 -21.30 -1.70
N ASN A 459 1.38 -20.94 -1.42
CA ASN A 459 2.03 -19.70 -1.86
C ASN A 459 2.90 -19.89 -3.10
N ILE A 460 2.81 -21.06 -3.74
CA ILE A 460 3.59 -21.40 -4.95
C ILE A 460 2.72 -21.12 -6.16
N SER A 461 3.07 -20.07 -6.88
CA SER A 461 2.47 -19.79 -8.20
C SER A 461 2.97 -20.81 -9.22
N PRO A 462 2.14 -21.24 -10.17
CA PRO A 462 2.62 -22.04 -11.30
C PRO A 462 3.56 -21.21 -12.18
N ASP A 463 4.57 -21.87 -12.74
CA ASP A 463 5.45 -21.32 -13.78
C ASP A 463 5.29 -22.15 -15.05
N LEU A 464 4.76 -21.53 -16.08
CA LEU A 464 4.56 -22.09 -17.41
C LEU A 464 5.69 -21.61 -18.32
N GLU A 465 6.34 -22.48 -19.01
CA GLU A 465 7.44 -22.10 -19.91
C GLU A 465 7.32 -22.73 -21.30
N ILE A 466 7.65 -21.95 -22.35
CA ILE A 466 7.95 -22.45 -23.66
C ILE A 466 9.47 -22.67 -23.76
N LYS A 467 9.88 -23.95 -23.72
CA LYS A 467 11.28 -24.34 -23.84
C LYS A 467 11.82 -24.14 -25.25
N ASN A 468 11.05 -24.56 -26.27
CA ASN A 468 11.45 -24.47 -27.66
C ASN A 468 10.26 -24.56 -28.62
N VAL A 469 10.39 -23.93 -29.77
CA VAL A 469 9.48 -24.09 -30.91
C VAL A 469 10.31 -24.42 -32.15
N ASP A 470 10.02 -25.56 -32.75
CA ASP A 470 10.66 -26.02 -34.00
C ASP A 470 9.60 -26.18 -35.09
N SER A 471 9.88 -25.65 -36.29
CA SER A 471 8.98 -25.70 -37.43
C SER A 471 9.69 -26.36 -38.61
N GLN A 472 9.15 -27.47 -39.05
CA GLN A 472 9.71 -28.25 -40.17
C GLN A 472 8.69 -28.44 -41.31
N PHE A 473 9.10 -28.17 -42.54
CA PHE A 473 8.25 -28.41 -43.70
C PHE A 473 8.33 -29.88 -44.13
N LYS A 474 7.22 -30.62 -43.96
CA LYS A 474 7.11 -32.06 -44.35
C LYS A 474 5.72 -32.33 -44.96
N HIS A 475 5.64 -33.19 -45.93
CA HIS A 475 4.37 -33.62 -46.56
C HIS A 475 3.49 -32.43 -47.02
N ARG A 476 4.11 -31.36 -47.55
CA ARG A 476 3.44 -30.13 -48.03
C ARG A 476 2.79 -29.27 -46.94
N GLN A 477 3.13 -29.49 -45.72
CA GLN A 477 2.65 -28.69 -44.57
C GLN A 477 3.81 -28.39 -43.64
N TRP A 478 3.67 -27.30 -42.84
CA TRP A 478 4.56 -27.00 -41.74
C TRP A 478 4.12 -27.75 -40.49
N HIS A 479 5.00 -28.53 -39.93
CA HIS A 479 4.81 -29.21 -38.66
C HIS A 479 5.53 -28.42 -37.59
N ASN A 480 4.76 -27.75 -36.71
CA ASN A 480 5.28 -26.99 -35.59
C ASN A 480 5.26 -27.87 -34.35
N GLN A 481 6.43 -28.02 -33.73
CA GLN A 481 6.60 -28.73 -32.48
C GLN A 481 6.88 -27.71 -31.38
N ILE A 482 5.99 -27.60 -30.39
CA ILE A 482 6.09 -26.69 -29.27
C ILE A 482 6.37 -27.53 -28.02
N ILE A 483 7.50 -27.27 -27.37
CA ILE A 483 7.90 -27.94 -26.14
C ILE A 483 7.62 -27.00 -24.96
N THR A 484 6.72 -27.41 -24.07
CA THR A 484 6.35 -26.66 -22.87
C THR A 484 6.84 -27.39 -21.63
N SER A 485 7.11 -26.63 -20.56
CA SER A 485 7.30 -27.14 -19.18
C SER A 485 6.40 -26.43 -18.21
N PHE A 486 6.21 -27.08 -17.09
CA PHE A 486 5.45 -26.57 -15.97
C PHE A 486 6.19 -26.87 -14.67
N GLU A 487 6.28 -25.88 -13.80
CA GLU A 487 6.69 -25.99 -12.40
C GLU A 487 5.58 -25.47 -11.50
N GLY A 488 5.28 -26.18 -10.41
CA GLY A 488 4.24 -25.79 -9.47
C GLY A 488 3.51 -26.98 -8.86
N SER A 489 2.72 -26.71 -7.81
CA SER A 489 1.95 -27.74 -7.08
C SER A 489 0.53 -27.96 -7.63
N TRP A 490 0.02 -27.01 -8.40
CA TRP A 490 -1.33 -27.07 -8.98
C TRP A 490 -1.33 -26.39 -10.34
N ILE A 491 -2.22 -26.80 -11.24
CA ILE A 491 -2.39 -26.17 -12.54
C ILE A 491 -3.82 -26.38 -13.02
N MET A 492 -4.33 -25.38 -13.73
CA MET A 492 -5.55 -25.47 -14.52
C MET A 492 -5.20 -25.49 -16.00
N PRO A 493 -6.04 -26.09 -16.85
CA PRO A 493 -5.82 -26.09 -18.30
C PRO A 493 -5.71 -24.66 -18.85
N VAL A 494 -4.76 -24.43 -19.76
CA VAL A 494 -4.48 -23.10 -20.31
C VAL A 494 -4.75 -23.04 -21.81
N ASP A 495 -5.06 -21.83 -22.28
CA ASP A 495 -5.15 -21.54 -23.71
C ASP A 495 -3.74 -21.32 -24.28
N ILE A 496 -3.51 -21.72 -25.54
CA ILE A 496 -2.25 -21.51 -26.25
C ILE A 496 -2.54 -20.84 -27.59
N LEU A 497 -1.99 -19.64 -27.78
CA LEU A 497 -2.11 -18.90 -29.03
C LEU A 497 -0.86 -19.13 -29.90
N ILE A 498 -1.06 -19.58 -31.11
CA ILE A 498 0.00 -19.82 -32.12
C ILE A 498 -0.25 -18.89 -33.30
N ILE A 499 0.74 -18.07 -33.62
CA ILE A 499 0.71 -17.15 -34.78
C ILE A 499 1.74 -17.59 -35.77
N THR A 500 1.36 -17.70 -37.04
CA THR A 500 2.20 -18.14 -38.14
C THR A 500 2.69 -16.98 -39.00
N GLU A 501 3.73 -17.20 -39.83
CA GLU A 501 4.39 -16.16 -40.62
C GLU A 501 3.44 -15.42 -41.59
N ASN A 502 2.43 -16.08 -42.10
CA ASN A 502 1.42 -15.47 -42.96
C ASN A 502 0.35 -14.67 -42.19
N GLY A 503 0.44 -14.59 -40.87
CA GLY A 503 -0.48 -13.87 -40.02
C GLY A 503 -1.69 -14.68 -39.53
N ASP A 504 -1.84 -15.93 -39.92
CA ASP A 504 -2.88 -16.81 -39.38
C ASP A 504 -2.65 -17.06 -37.90
N SER A 505 -3.73 -17.16 -37.14
CA SER A 505 -3.66 -17.47 -35.70
C SER A 505 -4.52 -18.67 -35.33
N THR A 506 -4.00 -19.54 -34.50
CA THR A 506 -4.70 -20.72 -33.96
C THR A 506 -4.71 -20.64 -32.44
N LEU A 507 -5.91 -20.65 -31.83
CA LEU A 507 -6.08 -20.74 -30.39
C LEU A 507 -6.45 -22.17 -29.99
N LEU A 508 -5.50 -22.87 -29.37
CA LEU A 508 -5.77 -24.14 -28.68
C LEU A 508 -6.33 -23.83 -27.31
N LYS A 509 -7.54 -24.31 -27.03
CA LYS A 509 -8.21 -24.01 -25.76
C LYS A 509 -8.02 -25.15 -24.75
N GLN A 510 -7.93 -24.81 -23.49
CA GLN A 510 -7.94 -25.74 -22.36
C GLN A 510 -6.93 -26.88 -22.48
N VAL A 511 -5.71 -26.59 -22.88
CA VAL A 511 -4.65 -27.58 -23.00
C VAL A 511 -4.11 -27.92 -21.61
N ASP A 512 -4.14 -29.20 -21.26
CA ASP A 512 -3.49 -29.71 -20.05
C ASP A 512 -1.98 -29.80 -20.27
N ILE A 513 -1.18 -29.10 -19.45
CA ILE A 513 0.29 -29.04 -19.52
C ILE A 513 0.96 -29.47 -18.21
N LYS A 514 0.35 -30.38 -17.45
CA LYS A 514 0.83 -30.89 -16.14
C LYS A 514 2.25 -31.45 -16.12
N THR A 515 2.80 -31.80 -17.28
CA THR A 515 4.17 -32.32 -17.44
C THR A 515 4.77 -31.73 -18.69
N ASN A 516 6.10 -31.84 -18.87
CA ASN A 516 6.77 -31.44 -20.09
C ASN A 516 6.04 -32.00 -21.29
N LYS A 517 5.27 -31.19 -21.99
CA LYS A 517 4.39 -31.61 -23.08
C LYS A 517 4.94 -31.13 -24.40
N THR A 518 4.92 -32.01 -25.36
CA THR A 518 5.17 -31.66 -26.75
C THR A 518 3.84 -31.53 -27.48
N ILE A 519 3.56 -30.35 -28.00
CA ILE A 519 2.38 -30.07 -28.81
C ILE A 519 2.79 -30.01 -30.26
N ASN A 520 2.13 -30.80 -31.09
CA ASN A 520 2.38 -30.82 -32.52
C ASN A 520 1.19 -30.25 -33.28
N LEU A 521 1.43 -29.25 -34.13
CA LEU A 521 0.40 -28.58 -34.92
C LEU A 521 0.86 -28.47 -36.39
N ALA A 522 0.04 -28.92 -37.33
CA ALA A 522 0.25 -28.71 -38.75
C ALA A 522 -0.43 -27.40 -39.20
N THR A 523 0.31 -26.55 -39.92
CA THR A 523 -0.13 -25.23 -40.39
C THR A 523 0.28 -24.96 -41.83
N SER A 524 -0.26 -23.90 -42.43
CA SER A 524 0.05 -23.45 -43.79
C SER A 524 1.44 -22.78 -43.91
N SER A 525 1.92 -22.19 -42.79
CA SER A 525 3.23 -21.53 -42.68
C SER A 525 3.84 -21.76 -41.31
N PRO A 526 5.16 -21.52 -41.11
CA PRO A 526 5.82 -21.79 -39.85
C PRO A 526 5.29 -20.90 -38.71
N ALA A 527 5.30 -21.44 -37.51
CA ALA A 527 5.00 -20.66 -36.33
C ALA A 527 6.09 -19.59 -36.08
N VAL A 528 5.68 -18.32 -35.88
CA VAL A 528 6.57 -17.20 -35.59
C VAL A 528 6.35 -16.66 -34.18
N SER A 529 5.20 -16.97 -33.56
CA SER A 529 4.95 -16.63 -32.17
C SER A 529 4.05 -17.69 -31.54
N VAL A 530 4.39 -18.08 -30.32
CA VAL A 530 3.58 -18.93 -29.45
C VAL A 530 3.45 -18.25 -28.10
N ILE A 531 2.24 -18.26 -27.54
CA ILE A 531 1.94 -17.60 -26.25
C ILE A 531 1.10 -18.56 -25.41
N LEU A 532 1.60 -18.91 -24.22
CA LEU A 532 0.86 -19.62 -23.19
C LEU A 532 0.01 -18.61 -22.42
N ASP A 533 -1.22 -19.01 -22.11
CA ASP A 533 -2.21 -18.20 -21.40
C ASP A 533 -2.30 -16.74 -21.92
N PRO A 534 -2.64 -16.53 -23.20
CA PRO A 534 -2.61 -15.20 -23.84
C PRO A 534 -3.57 -14.19 -23.21
N ARG A 535 -4.54 -14.65 -22.40
CA ARG A 535 -5.53 -13.82 -21.70
C ARG A 535 -5.16 -13.58 -20.23
N LYS A 536 -3.98 -14.02 -19.79
CA LYS A 536 -3.49 -13.87 -18.41
C LYS A 536 -4.50 -14.33 -17.35
N LYS A 537 -5.09 -15.47 -17.55
CA LYS A 537 -6.08 -16.05 -16.63
C LYS A 537 -5.43 -16.72 -15.42
N LEU A 538 -4.18 -17.16 -15.56
CA LEU A 538 -3.40 -17.80 -14.52
C LEU A 538 -2.36 -16.84 -13.96
N PHE A 539 -2.23 -16.75 -12.64
CA PHE A 539 -1.12 -16.01 -12.03
C PHE A 539 0.17 -16.86 -12.16
N ASP A 540 1.01 -16.48 -13.11
CA ASP A 540 2.21 -17.23 -13.49
C ASP A 540 3.47 -16.61 -12.86
N ASP A 541 4.37 -17.38 -12.29
CA ASP A 541 5.55 -16.86 -11.59
C ASP A 541 6.49 -16.08 -12.52
N ASN A 542 6.59 -16.49 -13.78
CA ASN A 542 7.49 -15.88 -14.76
C ASN A 542 6.87 -15.71 -16.15
N ARG A 543 6.06 -14.70 -16.35
CA ARG A 543 5.40 -14.40 -17.64
C ARG A 543 6.35 -14.18 -18.82
N PHE A 544 7.61 -13.84 -18.58
CA PHE A 544 8.58 -13.61 -19.66
C PHE A 544 8.90 -14.88 -20.46
N ASN A 545 8.78 -16.06 -19.82
CA ASN A 545 9.03 -17.35 -20.46
C ASN A 545 7.78 -17.97 -21.13
N ASN A 546 6.57 -17.36 -20.93
CA ASN A 546 5.31 -17.81 -21.55
C ASN A 546 5.18 -17.50 -23.04
N ARG A 547 6.14 -16.79 -23.58
CA ARG A 547 6.12 -16.39 -24.98
C ARG A 547 7.39 -16.82 -25.72
N TRP A 548 7.21 -17.27 -26.94
CA TRP A 548 8.30 -17.54 -27.88
C TRP A 548 8.05 -16.79 -29.21
N PRO A 549 9.04 -16.09 -29.80
CA PRO A 549 10.29 -15.68 -29.13
C PRO A 549 10.01 -14.71 -27.97
N ARG A 550 10.91 -14.67 -26.99
CA ARG A 550 10.81 -13.74 -25.86
C ARG A 550 10.84 -12.30 -26.36
N ARG A 551 9.99 -11.46 -25.81
CA ARG A 551 9.78 -10.11 -26.32
C ARG A 551 10.72 -9.12 -25.65
N VAL A 552 11.43 -8.32 -26.47
CA VAL A 552 12.24 -7.19 -26.05
C VAL A 552 11.72 -5.93 -26.74
N SER A 553 11.54 -4.83 -26.03
CA SER A 553 11.12 -3.55 -26.61
C SER A 553 12.02 -2.40 -26.16
N LEU A 554 12.34 -1.51 -27.10
CA LEU A 554 13.06 -0.27 -26.84
C LEU A 554 12.05 0.90 -26.82
N GLN A 555 12.02 1.68 -25.74
CA GLN A 555 11.08 2.78 -25.58
C GLN A 555 11.65 3.93 -24.74
N PRO A 556 11.09 5.14 -24.83
CA PRO A 556 11.43 6.24 -23.93
C PRO A 556 11.21 5.88 -22.45
N ASP A 557 11.95 6.52 -21.53
CA ASP A 557 11.96 6.24 -20.09
C ASP A 557 10.71 6.80 -19.39
N TYR A 558 9.51 6.40 -19.83
CA TYR A 558 8.22 6.73 -19.21
C TYR A 558 7.09 5.73 -19.56
N GLY A 559 7.42 4.50 -19.87
CA GLY A 559 6.43 3.46 -20.18
C GLY A 559 6.06 2.64 -18.94
N LEU A 560 4.90 1.99 -18.98
CA LEU A 560 4.48 1.04 -17.94
C LEU A 560 5.45 -0.12 -17.77
N PRO A 561 5.63 -0.65 -16.57
CA PRO A 561 6.36 -1.89 -16.35
C PRO A 561 5.70 -3.04 -17.10
N SER A 562 6.47 -4.11 -17.36
CA SER A 562 5.96 -5.33 -17.94
C SER A 562 6.77 -6.53 -17.47
N TRP A 563 6.07 -7.58 -17.07
CA TRP A 563 6.70 -8.85 -16.68
C TRP A 563 6.76 -9.86 -17.82
N GLU A 564 6.07 -9.61 -18.93
CA GLU A 564 6.10 -10.45 -20.14
C GLU A 564 6.99 -9.92 -21.27
N THR A 565 7.48 -8.68 -21.13
CA THR A 565 8.34 -8.00 -22.12
C THR A 565 9.55 -7.39 -21.43
N TYR A 566 10.75 -7.79 -21.84
CA TYR A 566 11.96 -7.13 -21.38
C TYR A 566 12.04 -5.74 -22.01
N LYS A 567 11.83 -4.70 -21.21
CA LYS A 567 11.84 -3.32 -21.66
C LYS A 567 13.22 -2.72 -21.52
N VAL A 568 13.70 -2.10 -22.58
CA VAL A 568 14.90 -1.27 -22.59
C VAL A 568 14.45 0.16 -22.75
N TYR A 569 14.58 0.91 -21.68
CA TYR A 569 14.23 2.33 -21.63
C TYR A 569 15.43 3.17 -22.04
N TYR A 570 15.22 4.23 -22.80
CA TYR A 570 16.25 5.21 -23.11
C TYR A 570 15.81 6.62 -22.69
N ARG A 571 16.76 7.37 -22.17
CA ARG A 571 16.56 8.80 -21.84
C ARG A 571 17.76 9.64 -22.19
N PRO A 572 17.57 10.90 -22.63
CA PRO A 572 18.66 11.84 -22.78
C PRO A 572 19.30 12.11 -21.41
N LYS A 573 20.59 12.28 -21.39
CA LYS A 573 21.38 12.61 -20.21
C LYS A 573 22.07 13.95 -20.42
N LEU A 574 21.92 14.84 -19.45
CA LEU A 574 22.64 16.13 -19.41
C LEU A 574 23.22 16.26 -18.00
N LYS A 575 24.54 16.39 -17.89
CA LYS A 575 25.22 16.54 -16.62
C LYS A 575 26.44 17.46 -16.78
N ARG A 576 26.99 17.94 -15.69
CA ARG A 576 28.32 18.57 -15.68
C ARG A 576 29.37 17.54 -15.28
N ASP A 577 30.54 17.62 -15.91
CA ASP A 577 31.71 16.87 -15.45
C ASP A 577 32.37 17.59 -14.27
N TRP A 578 33.38 16.97 -13.69
CA TRP A 578 34.17 17.54 -12.59
C TRP A 578 34.89 18.85 -12.92
N ARG A 579 35.08 19.17 -14.22
CA ARG A 579 35.64 20.46 -14.71
C ARG A 579 34.59 21.54 -14.90
N GLY A 580 33.31 21.22 -14.66
CA GLY A 580 32.19 22.11 -14.92
C GLY A 580 31.66 22.12 -16.36
N ASN A 581 32.26 21.32 -17.27
CA ASN A 581 31.81 21.25 -18.66
C ASN A 581 30.50 20.48 -18.79
N TRP A 582 29.63 20.93 -19.67
CA TRP A 582 28.40 20.20 -19.98
C TRP A 582 28.73 18.93 -20.76
N ARG A 583 28.10 17.84 -20.31
CA ARG A 583 28.12 16.55 -21.00
C ARG A 583 26.68 16.19 -21.38
N THR A 584 26.52 15.78 -22.64
CA THR A 584 25.25 15.24 -23.15
C THR A 584 25.43 13.78 -23.53
N GLY A 585 24.37 13.00 -23.52
CA GLY A 585 24.43 11.60 -23.87
C GLY A 585 23.08 10.90 -23.75
N VAL A 586 23.13 9.57 -23.67
CA VAL A 586 21.97 8.72 -23.51
C VAL A 586 22.22 7.70 -22.41
N LYS A 587 21.22 7.47 -21.57
CA LYS A 587 21.18 6.35 -20.66
C LYS A 587 20.16 5.34 -21.17
N PHE A 588 20.53 4.07 -21.15
CA PHE A 588 19.67 2.93 -21.36
C PHE A 588 19.53 2.18 -20.04
N SER A 589 18.31 1.80 -19.69
CA SER A 589 18.03 0.98 -18.52
C SER A 589 17.12 -0.18 -18.94
N GLY A 590 17.46 -1.40 -18.57
CA GLY A 590 16.70 -2.59 -18.98
C GLY A 590 16.32 -3.46 -17.81
N GLY A 591 15.15 -4.11 -17.92
CA GLY A 591 14.64 -5.03 -16.90
C GLY A 591 13.24 -5.54 -17.20
N LEU A 592 12.82 -6.52 -16.40
CA LEU A 592 11.43 -6.92 -16.23
C LEU A 592 10.84 -6.13 -15.08
N GLY A 593 9.54 -5.83 -15.13
CA GLY A 593 8.85 -5.10 -14.08
C GLY A 593 9.20 -3.62 -14.04
N ILE A 594 9.27 -3.06 -12.82
CA ILE A 594 9.35 -1.61 -12.61
C ILE A 594 10.74 -1.08 -12.91
N ASN A 595 10.85 -0.32 -13.97
CA ASN A 595 12.01 0.53 -14.20
C ASN A 595 11.67 2.03 -14.22
N LEU A 596 10.40 2.36 -14.00
CA LEU A 596 9.86 3.71 -14.15
C LEU A 596 10.13 4.63 -13.00
N MET A 597 10.40 4.05 -11.84
CA MET A 597 10.54 4.86 -10.66
C MET A 597 11.94 4.68 -10.11
N PRO A 598 12.78 5.72 -10.24
CA PRO A 598 13.99 5.77 -9.45
C PRO A 598 13.71 5.71 -7.93
N ILE A 599 12.45 5.64 -7.56
CA ILE A 599 11.86 5.72 -6.24
C ILE A 599 11.74 4.34 -5.59
N MET A 600 11.51 3.29 -6.38
CA MET A 600 11.27 1.95 -5.85
C MET A 600 12.35 1.01 -6.38
N PRO A 601 13.29 0.59 -5.54
CA PRO A 601 14.23 -0.43 -5.93
C PRO A 601 13.46 -1.73 -6.19
N ALA A 602 13.47 -2.19 -7.44
CA ALA A 602 13.04 -3.54 -7.75
C ALA A 602 14.04 -4.52 -7.12
N PHE A 603 13.74 -5.00 -5.92
CA PHE A 603 14.64 -5.84 -5.14
C PHE A 603 14.89 -7.20 -5.77
N TYR A 604 13.94 -7.68 -6.58
CA TYR A 604 13.91 -9.04 -7.08
C TYR A 604 14.25 -9.19 -8.57
N GLN A 605 14.70 -8.11 -9.22
CA GLN A 605 14.86 -8.11 -10.66
C GLN A 605 16.31 -7.91 -11.10
N ASN A 606 16.64 -8.60 -12.19
CA ASN A 606 17.87 -8.34 -12.92
C ASN A 606 17.75 -7.03 -13.69
N LEU A 607 18.50 -6.03 -13.27
CA LEU A 607 18.52 -4.71 -13.89
C LEU A 607 19.87 -4.43 -14.52
N PHE A 608 19.85 -3.85 -15.71
CA PHE A 608 21.05 -3.33 -16.32
C PHE A 608 20.88 -1.85 -16.70
N ASP A 609 21.92 -1.07 -16.47
CA ASP A 609 22.03 0.32 -16.89
C ASP A 609 23.28 0.49 -17.75
N PHE A 610 23.12 1.17 -18.87
CA PHE A 610 24.24 1.60 -19.72
C PHE A 610 24.13 3.09 -19.99
N GLU A 611 25.20 3.85 -19.71
CA GLU A 611 25.27 5.29 -19.95
C GLU A 611 26.45 5.61 -20.85
N ILE A 612 26.24 6.43 -21.87
CA ILE A 612 27.30 7.02 -22.69
C ILE A 612 27.06 8.52 -22.75
N THR A 613 28.11 9.29 -22.50
CA THR A 613 28.08 10.76 -22.50
C THR A 613 29.29 11.35 -23.21
N PHE A 614 29.12 12.56 -23.75
CA PHE A 614 30.13 13.31 -24.44
C PHE A 614 30.21 14.75 -23.88
N SER A 615 31.41 15.26 -23.63
CA SER A 615 31.59 16.66 -23.19
C SER A 615 31.44 17.62 -24.38
N ILE A 616 30.69 18.67 -24.17
CA ILE A 616 30.48 19.73 -25.18
C ILE A 616 31.69 20.70 -25.13
N GLY A 617 32.30 20.97 -26.27
CA GLY A 617 33.40 21.95 -26.38
C GLY A 617 34.77 21.45 -25.96
N VAL A 618 34.96 20.21 -25.60
CA VAL A 618 36.23 19.58 -25.22
C VAL A 618 36.74 18.66 -26.32
N PRO A 619 37.84 18.99 -27.03
CA PRO A 619 38.24 18.21 -28.21
C PRO A 619 38.95 16.90 -27.91
N LYS A 620 39.47 16.70 -26.70
CA LYS A 620 40.16 15.45 -26.29
C LYS A 620 39.53 14.84 -25.08
N HIS A 621 39.47 13.52 -25.05
CA HIS A 621 38.88 12.74 -23.93
C HIS A 621 37.45 13.17 -23.59
N ASN A 622 36.64 13.39 -24.62
CA ASN A 622 35.31 13.98 -24.50
C ASN A 622 34.21 12.96 -24.19
N TRP A 623 34.51 11.69 -24.23
CA TRP A 623 33.51 10.63 -23.96
C TRP A 623 33.63 10.08 -22.54
N GLY A 624 32.55 9.54 -22.03
CA GLY A 624 32.50 8.77 -20.80
C GLY A 624 31.33 7.79 -20.88
N GLY A 625 31.38 6.76 -20.09
CA GLY A 625 30.30 5.78 -20.05
C GLY A 625 30.40 4.89 -18.83
N LYS A 626 29.29 4.31 -18.47
CA LYS A 626 29.23 3.28 -17.44
C LYS A 626 28.22 2.21 -17.78
N ILE A 627 28.47 1.03 -17.29
CA ILE A 627 27.55 -0.09 -17.27
C ILE A 627 27.37 -0.51 -15.82
N ASN A 628 26.14 -0.74 -15.45
CA ASN A 628 25.76 -1.25 -14.15
C ASN A 628 24.84 -2.46 -14.32
N TYR A 629 25.06 -3.50 -13.54
CA TYR A 629 24.23 -4.69 -13.51
C TYR A 629 23.90 -5.06 -12.06
N ARG A 630 22.63 -5.26 -11.78
CA ARG A 630 22.12 -5.68 -10.48
C ARG A 630 21.42 -7.01 -10.63
N THR A 631 21.63 -7.92 -9.67
CA THR A 631 20.95 -9.20 -9.59
C THR A 631 20.62 -9.55 -8.14
N PRO A 632 19.39 -10.00 -7.85
CA PRO A 632 19.04 -10.48 -6.52
C PRO A 632 19.72 -11.84 -6.23
N LEU A 633 19.88 -12.15 -4.95
CA LEU A 633 20.26 -13.48 -4.49
C LEU A 633 18.98 -14.29 -4.24
N GLU A 634 18.85 -15.43 -4.91
CA GLU A 634 17.66 -16.28 -4.83
C GLU A 634 17.35 -16.82 -3.42
N SER A 635 18.38 -16.96 -2.57
CA SER A 635 18.22 -17.54 -1.24
C SER A 635 17.71 -16.57 -0.17
N THR A 636 17.76 -15.25 -0.41
CA THR A 636 17.40 -14.23 0.59
C THR A 636 16.66 -13.07 -0.08
N ALA A 637 15.42 -12.89 0.32
CA ALA A 637 14.49 -11.94 -0.27
C ALA A 637 14.99 -10.49 -0.32
N ASN A 638 15.93 -10.10 0.53
CA ASN A 638 16.34 -8.71 0.73
C ASN A 638 17.81 -8.45 0.41
N THR A 639 18.42 -9.30 -0.43
CA THR A 639 19.85 -9.18 -0.73
C THR A 639 20.09 -9.16 -2.23
N PHE A 640 20.95 -8.26 -2.69
CA PHE A 640 21.31 -8.20 -4.11
C PHE A 640 22.78 -7.77 -4.32
N TRP A 641 23.33 -8.22 -5.42
CA TRP A 641 24.62 -7.79 -5.93
C TRP A 641 24.47 -6.68 -6.96
N GLU A 642 25.45 -5.79 -7.00
CA GLU A 642 25.54 -4.75 -8.00
C GLU A 642 26.98 -4.65 -8.49
N LEU A 643 27.18 -4.78 -9.82
CA LEU A 643 28.46 -4.59 -10.48
C LEU A 643 28.39 -3.35 -11.35
N GLU A 644 29.21 -2.34 -11.06
CA GLU A 644 29.35 -1.14 -11.88
C GLU A 644 30.76 -1.08 -12.48
N LYS A 645 30.85 -0.80 -13.76
CA LYS A 645 32.11 -0.49 -14.46
C LYS A 645 31.95 0.78 -15.26
N GLY A 646 32.91 1.69 -15.16
CA GLY A 646 32.80 2.98 -15.82
C GLY A 646 34.12 3.56 -16.24
N TYR A 647 34.01 4.52 -17.14
CA TYR A 647 35.07 5.37 -17.62
C TYR A 647 34.55 6.80 -17.74
N GLU A 648 35.26 7.74 -17.16
CA GLU A 648 35.10 9.18 -17.38
C GLU A 648 36.44 9.83 -17.11
N TYR A 649 37.07 10.38 -18.16
CA TYR A 649 38.40 10.95 -18.03
C TYR A 649 38.50 11.92 -16.83
N PRO A 650 39.51 11.78 -15.97
CA PRO A 650 40.73 10.98 -16.12
C PRO A 650 40.65 9.60 -15.42
N LYS A 651 39.51 9.11 -15.06
CA LYS A 651 39.38 7.86 -14.29
C LYS A 651 38.60 6.75 -15.00
N LYS A 652 38.95 5.52 -14.69
CA LYS A 652 38.15 4.35 -14.93
C LYS A 652 37.99 3.57 -13.63
N TRP A 653 36.82 2.95 -13.43
CA TRP A 653 36.53 2.26 -12.18
C TRP A 653 35.74 0.97 -12.39
N THR A 654 35.85 0.11 -11.39
CA THR A 654 35.01 -1.08 -11.21
C THR A 654 34.55 -1.14 -9.75
N LYS A 655 33.26 -1.30 -9.50
CA LYS A 655 32.67 -1.44 -8.17
C LYS A 655 31.85 -2.71 -8.11
N LEU A 656 32.00 -3.45 -7.02
CA LEU A 656 31.14 -4.56 -6.67
C LEU A 656 30.49 -4.21 -5.32
N SER A 657 29.19 -4.16 -5.30
CA SER A 657 28.44 -3.87 -4.09
C SER A 657 27.56 -5.04 -3.70
N PHE A 658 27.47 -5.30 -2.43
CA PHE A 658 26.57 -6.24 -1.79
C PHE A 658 25.62 -5.45 -0.90
N ASN A 659 24.33 -5.58 -1.11
CA ASN A 659 23.32 -4.84 -0.38
C ASN A 659 22.43 -5.84 0.37
N ASN A 660 22.28 -5.64 1.65
CA ASN A 660 21.41 -6.45 2.51
C ASN A 660 20.47 -5.54 3.30
N TYR A 661 19.16 -5.81 3.22
CA TYR A 661 18.14 -5.12 3.97
C TYR A 661 17.73 -5.96 5.17
N PHE A 662 17.68 -5.33 6.32
CA PHE A 662 17.18 -5.88 7.58
C PHE A 662 15.85 -5.19 7.90
N GLY A 663 14.82 -5.97 8.18
CA GLY A 663 13.47 -5.48 8.34
C GLY A 663 12.70 -5.48 7.02
N GLU A 664 11.42 -5.24 7.08
CA GLU A 664 10.55 -5.14 5.91
C GLU A 664 10.57 -3.69 5.42
N PRO A 665 11.12 -3.41 4.24
CA PRO A 665 10.94 -2.12 3.62
C PRO A 665 9.48 -1.98 3.20
N LYS A 666 8.66 -1.40 4.07
CA LYS A 666 7.24 -1.13 3.79
C LYS A 666 7.14 0.16 2.99
N TYR A 667 7.23 0.06 1.67
CA TYR A 667 7.17 1.23 0.77
C TYR A 667 5.76 1.79 0.59
N LEU A 668 4.74 0.96 0.77
CA LEU A 668 3.36 1.40 0.87
C LEU A 668 2.91 1.18 2.31
N ALA A 669 3.01 2.21 3.09
CA ALA A 669 2.47 2.22 4.41
C ALA A 669 0.93 2.24 4.33
N VAL A 670 0.31 1.09 4.16
CA VAL A 670 -1.15 0.95 4.37
C VAL A 670 -1.51 1.37 5.79
N GLN A 671 -0.53 1.34 6.71
CA GLN A 671 -0.65 1.79 8.08
C GLN A 671 0.21 3.01 8.45
N GLY A 672 0.90 3.64 7.46
CA GLY A 672 1.66 4.88 7.68
C GLY A 672 2.97 4.75 8.46
N GLU A 673 3.46 3.54 8.70
CA GLU A 673 4.73 3.32 9.38
C GLU A 673 5.63 2.43 8.54
N SER A 674 6.87 2.85 8.32
CA SER A 674 7.89 2.00 7.71
C SER A 674 9.19 2.09 8.48
N TYR A 675 9.87 0.95 8.61
CA TYR A 675 11.18 0.86 9.21
C TYR A 675 12.04 -0.12 8.41
N TYR A 676 13.23 0.30 8.02
CA TYR A 676 14.24 -0.62 7.50
C TYR A 676 15.65 -0.22 7.90
N SER A 677 16.53 -1.19 7.92
CA SER A 677 17.96 -1.02 8.06
C SER A 677 18.66 -1.67 6.86
N ARG A 678 19.61 -0.99 6.24
CA ARG A 678 20.36 -1.49 5.09
C ARG A 678 21.86 -1.42 5.34
N LEU A 679 22.54 -2.54 5.14
CA LEU A 679 24.00 -2.60 5.07
C LEU A 679 24.43 -2.74 3.60
N THR A 680 25.33 -1.87 3.16
CA THR A 680 25.93 -1.93 1.82
C THR A 680 27.43 -2.05 1.97
N SER A 681 27.98 -3.17 1.50
CA SER A 681 29.42 -3.43 1.43
C SER A 681 29.89 -3.23 0.00
N THR A 682 30.82 -2.34 -0.26
CA THR A 682 31.30 -2.03 -1.60
C THR A 682 32.81 -2.15 -1.66
N ILE A 683 33.31 -2.97 -2.61
CA ILE A 683 34.71 -2.97 -3.03
C ILE A 683 34.80 -2.25 -4.35
N SER A 684 35.70 -1.27 -4.44
CA SER A 684 35.89 -0.52 -5.69
C SER A 684 37.37 -0.38 -6.00
N SER A 685 37.70 -0.53 -7.29
CA SER A 685 39.02 -0.20 -7.83
C SER A 685 38.86 0.96 -8.80
N THR A 686 39.68 2.01 -8.64
CA THR A 686 39.69 3.18 -9.50
C THR A 686 41.13 3.42 -9.99
N GLU A 687 41.29 3.54 -11.29
CA GLU A 687 42.57 3.89 -11.91
C GLU A 687 42.49 5.31 -12.49
N TYR A 688 43.39 6.15 -12.06
CA TYR A 688 43.58 7.51 -12.60
C TYR A 688 44.66 7.47 -13.68
N ILE A 689 44.28 7.77 -14.93
CA ILE A 689 45.14 7.67 -16.12
C ILE A 689 45.88 8.95 -16.45
N ALA A 690 45.59 10.06 -15.73
CA ALA A 690 46.32 11.31 -15.84
C ALA A 690 46.33 12.03 -14.50
N SER A 691 47.43 12.71 -14.19
CA SER A 691 47.52 13.64 -13.06
C SER A 691 46.99 15.02 -13.46
N ASP A 692 46.32 15.68 -12.51
CA ASP A 692 45.88 17.06 -12.69
C ASP A 692 46.18 17.83 -11.40
N SER A 693 47.14 18.77 -11.52
CA SER A 693 47.59 19.59 -10.38
C SER A 693 46.48 20.50 -9.84
N SER A 694 45.46 20.80 -10.66
CA SER A 694 44.28 21.57 -10.24
C SER A 694 43.17 20.69 -9.64
N ALA A 695 43.21 19.39 -9.86
CA ALA A 695 42.20 18.43 -9.43
C ALA A 695 42.69 17.52 -8.29
N TRP A 696 43.90 17.70 -7.82
CA TRP A 696 44.43 17.07 -6.61
C TRP A 696 44.57 15.55 -6.63
N TRP A 697 44.61 14.90 -7.79
CA TRP A 697 44.91 13.47 -7.88
C TRP A 697 46.17 13.20 -8.68
N THR A 698 46.79 12.10 -8.33
CA THR A 698 47.97 11.56 -9.04
C THR A 698 47.53 10.37 -9.90
N THR A 699 48.28 10.08 -10.96
CA THR A 699 48.13 8.83 -11.70
C THR A 699 48.35 7.64 -10.78
N GLY A 700 47.58 6.58 -10.94
CA GLY A 700 47.72 5.38 -10.13
C GLY A 700 46.41 4.66 -9.90
N GLN A 701 46.50 3.52 -9.25
CA GLN A 701 45.35 2.69 -8.90
C GLN A 701 45.02 2.84 -7.42
N SER A 702 43.77 3.11 -7.12
CA SER A 702 43.26 3.06 -5.75
C SER A 702 42.29 1.91 -5.60
N VAL A 703 42.30 1.23 -4.43
CA VAL A 703 41.31 0.24 -4.03
C VAL A 703 40.65 0.71 -2.75
N LYS A 704 39.34 0.62 -2.71
CA LYS A 704 38.52 1.09 -1.57
C LYS A 704 37.54 0.03 -1.15
N LEU A 705 37.41 -0.17 0.17
CA LEU A 705 36.35 -0.91 0.84
C LEU A 705 35.46 0.12 1.56
N LYS A 706 34.19 0.13 1.28
CA LYS A 706 33.21 1.00 1.92
C LYS A 706 32.10 0.18 2.53
N GLU A 707 31.89 0.34 3.83
CA GLU A 707 30.73 -0.14 4.55
C GLU A 707 29.81 1.04 4.83
N LYS A 708 28.54 0.93 4.43
CA LYS A 708 27.52 1.94 4.69
C LYS A 708 26.34 1.29 5.37
N TRP A 709 25.96 1.82 6.52
CA TRP A 709 24.76 1.43 7.23
C TRP A 709 23.76 2.58 7.21
N THR A 710 22.53 2.27 6.79
CA THR A 710 21.41 3.20 6.70
C THR A 710 20.27 2.68 7.56
N ILE A 711 19.74 3.52 8.45
CA ILE A 711 18.54 3.27 9.23
C ILE A 711 17.50 4.30 8.82
N PHE A 712 16.34 3.83 8.44
CA PHE A 712 15.22 4.66 8.05
C PHE A 712 13.98 4.30 8.84
N SER A 713 13.23 5.29 9.31
CA SER A 713 11.91 5.12 9.89
C SER A 713 10.99 6.26 9.46
N TYR A 714 9.77 5.91 9.17
CA TYR A 714 8.71 6.82 8.79
C TYR A 714 7.43 6.48 9.54
N SER A 715 6.76 7.50 10.06
CA SER A 715 5.40 7.39 10.61
C SER A 715 4.59 8.63 10.22
N ALA A 716 3.30 8.63 10.45
CA ALA A 716 2.41 9.76 10.16
C ALA A 716 2.82 11.09 10.82
N THR A 717 3.59 11.03 11.90
CA THR A 717 3.98 12.22 12.67
C THR A 717 5.47 12.47 12.73
N GLN A 718 6.29 11.51 12.32
CA GLN A 718 7.76 11.61 12.39
C GLN A 718 8.43 10.82 11.30
N ARG A 719 9.53 11.35 10.79
CA ARG A 719 10.46 10.64 9.91
C ARG A 719 11.87 10.85 10.43
N TYR A 720 12.68 9.80 10.43
CA TYR A 720 14.11 9.94 10.63
C TYR A 720 14.89 9.01 9.70
N LEU A 721 16.08 9.47 9.34
CA LEU A 721 17.06 8.77 8.56
C LEU A 721 18.42 8.97 9.21
N VAL A 722 19.10 7.89 9.51
CA VAL A 722 20.49 7.92 10.01
C VAL A 722 21.34 7.11 9.06
N GLU A 723 22.42 7.68 8.60
CA GLU A 723 23.41 7.01 7.76
C GLU A 723 24.78 7.08 8.43
N THR A 724 25.46 5.95 8.54
CA THR A 724 26.85 5.87 8.95
C THR A 724 27.66 5.22 7.83
N HIS A 725 28.87 5.67 7.59
CA HIS A 725 29.76 4.98 6.69
C HIS A 725 31.19 4.92 7.22
N LEU A 726 31.87 3.83 6.91
CA LEU A 726 33.28 3.64 7.10
C LEU A 726 33.89 3.29 5.75
N LEU A 727 34.93 4.00 5.35
CA LEU A 727 35.66 3.75 4.14
C LEU A 727 37.14 3.53 4.50
N TYR A 728 37.69 2.45 4.01
CA TYR A 728 39.11 2.15 4.04
C TYR A 728 39.61 2.01 2.61
N GLY A 729 40.74 2.56 2.31
CA GLY A 729 41.33 2.46 0.99
C GLY A 729 42.83 2.58 1.00
N PHE A 730 43.45 2.21 -0.09
CA PHE A 730 44.85 2.44 -0.35
C PHE A 730 45.09 2.86 -1.80
N GLN A 731 46.06 3.73 -2.01
CA GLN A 731 46.52 4.14 -3.31
C GLN A 731 48.03 4.07 -3.27
N GLU A 732 48.66 3.25 -4.15
CA GLU A 732 50.07 2.96 -4.14
C GLU A 732 50.51 2.44 -2.75
N GLU A 733 51.30 3.23 -1.98
CA GLU A 733 51.79 2.86 -0.64
C GLU A 733 51.05 3.56 0.50
N VAL A 734 50.05 4.38 0.20
CA VAL A 734 49.33 5.18 1.21
C VAL A 734 47.95 4.61 1.48
N SER A 735 47.66 4.37 2.75
CA SER A 735 46.31 4.03 3.23
C SER A 735 45.58 5.24 3.78
N PHE A 736 44.25 5.22 3.65
CA PHE A 736 43.36 6.29 4.11
C PHE A 736 42.09 5.74 4.71
N TYR A 737 41.49 6.49 5.63
CA TYR A 737 40.23 6.17 6.25
C TYR A 737 39.30 7.38 6.19
N ASN A 738 38.02 7.11 6.01
CA ASN A 738 36.97 8.10 6.11
C ASN A 738 35.83 7.52 6.96
N PHE A 739 35.37 8.29 7.92
CA PHE A 739 34.22 7.98 8.74
C PHE A 739 33.23 9.11 8.68
N GLY A 740 31.97 8.81 8.51
CA GLY A 740 30.91 9.82 8.55
C GLY A 740 29.62 9.28 9.17
N ILE A 741 28.91 10.19 9.82
CA ILE A 741 27.55 9.97 10.32
C ILE A 741 26.70 11.16 9.95
N SER A 742 25.49 10.90 9.44
CA SER A 742 24.49 11.94 9.19
C SER A 742 23.14 11.53 9.75
N ALA A 743 22.37 12.48 10.21
CA ALA A 743 21.02 12.30 10.69
C ALA A 743 20.08 13.37 10.13
N ASP A 744 18.91 12.97 9.71
CA ASP A 744 17.81 13.84 9.29
C ASP A 744 16.54 13.41 10.06
N VAL A 745 15.91 14.36 10.74
CA VAL A 745 14.72 14.15 11.56
C VAL A 745 13.66 15.19 11.21
N GLU A 746 12.47 14.71 10.89
CA GLU A 746 11.32 15.54 10.56
C GLU A 746 10.15 15.21 11.48
N THR A 747 9.39 16.21 11.91
CA THR A 747 8.22 16.03 12.76
C THR A 747 7.04 16.90 12.31
N HIS A 748 5.85 16.29 12.27
CA HIS A 748 4.55 16.88 11.95
C HIS A 748 3.63 16.93 13.19
N LYS A 749 4.19 16.89 14.40
CA LYS A 749 3.41 16.87 15.65
C LYS A 749 2.68 18.18 15.96
N PHE A 750 3.02 19.25 15.26
CA PHE A 750 2.43 20.58 15.46
C PHE A 750 1.46 20.86 14.31
N GLU A 751 0.18 21.05 14.59
CA GLU A 751 -0.82 21.35 13.57
C GLU A 751 -0.40 22.56 12.72
N GLY A 752 -0.31 22.36 11.41
CA GLY A 752 0.06 23.38 10.42
C GLY A 752 1.56 23.66 10.28
N PHE A 753 2.44 22.99 11.04
CA PHE A 753 3.87 23.21 10.99
C PHE A 753 4.66 21.91 10.85
N ILE A 754 5.75 21.99 10.09
CA ILE A 754 6.74 20.94 9.92
C ILE A 754 8.05 21.44 10.42
N ILE A 755 8.70 20.70 11.30
CA ILE A 755 10.03 21.01 11.79
C ILE A 755 10.98 19.93 11.31
N ARG A 756 12.07 20.33 10.65
CA ARG A 756 13.13 19.43 10.22
C ARG A 756 14.45 19.83 10.86
N LEU A 757 15.15 18.83 11.39
CA LEU A 757 16.50 18.94 11.92
C LEU A 757 17.42 18.05 11.09
N HIS A 758 18.58 18.54 10.69
CA HIS A 758 19.60 17.74 10.04
C HIS A 758 20.97 17.99 10.67
N SER A 759 21.82 16.97 10.64
CA SER A 759 23.19 17.09 11.12
C SER A 759 24.11 16.12 10.37
N GLU A 760 25.37 16.48 10.25
CA GLU A 760 26.43 15.63 9.70
C GLU A 760 27.73 15.85 10.46
N ALA A 761 28.44 14.75 10.75
CA ALA A 761 29.81 14.77 11.20
C ALA A 761 30.65 13.84 10.32
N GLY A 762 31.76 14.29 9.86
CA GLY A 762 32.66 13.55 9.00
C GLY A 762 34.12 13.82 9.24
N PHE A 763 34.94 12.76 9.13
CA PHE A 763 36.36 12.81 9.44
C PHE A 763 37.14 11.99 8.43
N VAL A 764 38.27 12.57 7.93
CA VAL A 764 39.17 11.90 7.00
C VAL A 764 40.55 11.78 7.63
N TRP A 765 41.14 10.61 7.62
CA TRP A 765 42.51 10.35 8.04
C TRP A 765 43.31 9.93 6.81
N ASP A 766 44.12 10.86 6.32
CA ASP A 766 44.99 10.62 5.21
C ASP A 766 46.16 11.63 5.21
N GLU A 767 47.29 11.22 4.65
CA GLU A 767 48.42 12.12 4.40
C GLU A 767 48.46 12.69 2.95
N ARG A 768 47.64 12.09 2.04
CA ARG A 768 47.62 12.43 0.61
C ARG A 768 46.28 12.22 -0.07
N ALA A 769 45.18 12.31 0.69
CA ALA A 769 43.85 12.07 0.14
C ALA A 769 43.58 13.01 -1.05
N GLY A 770 43.14 12.40 -2.12
CA GLY A 770 42.58 13.17 -3.22
C GLY A 770 41.17 13.62 -2.86
N ASN A 771 40.71 14.67 -3.50
CA ASN A 771 39.44 15.35 -3.28
C ASN A 771 38.17 14.47 -3.22
N GLU A 772 38.23 13.21 -3.58
CA GLU A 772 37.08 12.28 -3.48
C GLU A 772 36.79 11.82 -2.05
N LEU A 773 37.71 12.07 -1.11
CA LEU A 773 37.59 11.62 0.27
C LEU A 773 37.24 12.73 1.25
N ASP A 774 37.62 13.97 0.89
CA ASP A 774 37.38 15.11 1.76
C ASP A 774 35.93 15.57 1.72
N TYR A 775 35.46 16.09 2.84
CA TYR A 775 34.15 16.70 2.94
C TYR A 775 34.14 18.08 2.30
N ARG A 776 33.14 18.32 1.46
CA ARG A 776 32.99 19.54 0.71
C ARG A 776 31.85 20.39 1.27
N LEU A 777 32.16 21.62 1.61
CA LEU A 777 31.13 22.65 1.79
C LEU A 777 30.44 22.92 0.46
N LEU A 778 29.15 23.03 0.49
CA LEU A 778 28.33 23.23 -0.69
C LEU A 778 28.24 24.72 -0.97
N TYR A 779 28.92 25.16 -2.03
CA TYR A 779 28.81 26.50 -2.52
C TYR A 779 27.69 26.64 -3.54
N VAL A 780 26.80 27.60 -3.37
CA VAL A 780 25.67 27.86 -4.27
C VAL A 780 26.01 29.05 -5.17
N PRO A 781 26.12 28.89 -6.51
CA PRO A 781 26.39 30.01 -7.42
C PRO A 781 25.24 31.03 -7.43
N LYS A 782 25.55 32.31 -7.76
CA LYS A 782 24.56 33.40 -7.81
C LYS A 782 23.35 33.15 -8.67
N VAL A 783 23.46 32.31 -9.71
CA VAL A 783 22.42 32.11 -10.70
C VAL A 783 21.54 30.90 -10.34
N TRP A 784 22.10 29.75 -10.23
CA TRP A 784 21.46 28.55 -9.70
C TRP A 784 22.39 27.33 -9.72
N GLN A 785 22.15 26.36 -8.84
CA GLN A 785 22.84 25.08 -8.85
C GLN A 785 21.84 23.97 -8.73
N GLN A 786 21.96 22.92 -9.53
CA GLN A 786 21.19 21.71 -9.48
C GLN A 786 22.00 20.61 -8.78
N ARG A 787 21.39 19.93 -7.84
CA ARG A 787 21.97 18.77 -7.16
C ARG A 787 20.99 17.61 -7.22
N GLU A 788 21.50 16.41 -7.55
CA GLU A 788 20.78 15.14 -7.40
C GLU A 788 21.03 14.60 -5.99
N GLY A 789 20.00 14.17 -5.29
CA GLY A 789 20.09 13.55 -3.96
C GLY A 789 19.27 14.28 -2.90
N ARG A 790 19.41 13.85 -1.65
CA ARG A 790 18.65 14.37 -0.51
C ARG A 790 18.95 15.85 -0.22
N ILE A 791 18.12 16.44 0.65
CA ILE A 791 18.24 17.82 1.14
C ILE A 791 19.70 18.12 1.53
N PRO A 792 20.25 19.26 1.10
CA PRO A 792 21.61 19.64 1.46
C PRO A 792 21.73 19.76 2.97
N LEU A 793 22.74 19.11 3.54
CA LEU A 793 23.05 19.18 4.97
C LEU A 793 23.53 20.58 5.38
N PHE A 794 23.94 21.38 4.41
CA PHE A 794 24.25 22.81 4.57
C PHE A 794 23.81 23.57 3.33
N ARG A 795 22.84 24.47 3.45
CA ARG A 795 22.31 25.31 2.37
C ARG A 795 22.98 26.67 2.33
N GLY A 796 24.28 26.67 2.29
CA GLY A 796 25.06 27.92 2.43
C GLY A 796 26.00 28.20 1.27
N VAL A 797 26.73 29.19 1.32
CA VAL A 797 27.85 29.77 0.59
C VAL A 797 27.98 29.41 -0.91
N ALA A 798 27.91 30.45 -1.75
CA ALA A 798 28.19 30.34 -3.19
C ALA A 798 29.67 30.61 -3.50
N SER A 799 30.35 29.68 -4.15
CA SER A 799 31.70 29.92 -4.69
C SER A 799 31.93 29.04 -5.92
N ASP A 800 32.69 29.56 -6.89
CA ASP A 800 33.28 28.78 -7.97
C ASP A 800 34.56 28.04 -7.49
N GLU A 801 35.07 28.36 -6.30
CA GLU A 801 36.24 27.73 -5.69
C GLU A 801 35.82 26.53 -4.87
N LYS A 802 36.51 25.39 -5.04
CA LYS A 802 36.29 24.13 -4.34
C LYS A 802 37.17 24.12 -3.08
N GLU A 803 36.54 24.34 -1.92
CA GLU A 803 37.23 24.12 -0.65
C GLU A 803 36.96 22.69 -0.14
N TRP A 804 38.02 21.97 0.19
CA TRP A 804 38.00 20.60 0.70
C TRP A 804 38.56 20.59 2.13
N HIS A 805 37.92 19.84 3.01
CA HIS A 805 38.25 19.81 4.42
C HIS A 805 38.31 18.39 4.98
N ASP A 806 39.27 18.13 5.86
CA ASP A 806 39.45 16.83 6.51
C ASP A 806 38.37 16.54 7.54
N ASN A 807 37.80 17.58 8.16
CA ASN A 807 36.80 17.39 9.21
C ASN A 807 35.65 18.39 9.05
N ILE A 808 34.42 17.90 9.21
CA ILE A 808 33.21 18.71 9.17
C ILE A 808 32.24 18.32 10.30
N LEU A 809 31.62 19.35 10.88
CA LEU A 809 30.43 19.23 11.68
C LEU A 809 29.41 20.24 11.13
N SER A 810 28.27 19.79 10.64
CA SER A 810 27.22 20.66 10.13
C SER A 810 25.85 20.27 10.64
N GLY A 811 24.94 21.21 10.65
CA GLY A 811 23.55 20.97 11.01
C GLY A 811 22.69 22.20 10.76
N GLY A 812 21.39 22.01 10.80
CA GLY A 812 20.45 23.10 10.60
C GLY A 812 19.04 22.74 11.03
N VAL A 813 18.21 23.77 11.09
CA VAL A 813 16.80 23.67 11.39
C VAL A 813 15.98 24.37 10.30
N SER A 814 14.88 23.74 9.91
CA SER A 814 13.88 24.34 9.03
C SER A 814 12.52 24.29 9.70
N VAL A 815 11.73 25.33 9.50
CA VAL A 815 10.31 25.36 9.89
C VAL A 815 9.49 25.64 8.64
N GLY A 816 8.69 24.69 8.23
CA GLY A 816 7.78 24.75 7.10
C GLY A 816 6.33 24.93 7.54
N PHE A 817 5.50 25.40 6.61
CA PHE A 817 4.06 25.57 6.80
C PHE A 817 3.33 24.56 5.92
N GLU A 818 2.45 23.78 6.53
CA GLU A 818 1.62 22.84 5.82
C GLU A 818 0.58 23.57 4.95
N THR A 819 0.53 23.27 3.65
CA THR A 819 -0.42 23.87 2.72
C THR A 819 -1.25 22.78 2.04
N GLU A 820 -2.42 23.13 1.50
CA GLU A 820 -3.22 22.21 0.67
C GLU A 820 -2.53 21.83 -0.65
N ALA A 821 -1.53 22.61 -1.07
CA ALA A 821 -0.68 22.30 -2.19
C ALA A 821 0.42 21.31 -1.78
N ALA A 822 0.86 20.45 -2.68
CA ALA A 822 1.94 19.50 -2.45
C ALA A 822 3.33 20.16 -2.30
N ALA A 823 3.40 21.43 -1.94
CA ALA A 823 4.61 22.22 -1.78
C ALA A 823 4.55 23.06 -0.49
N TRP A 824 5.61 23.01 0.32
CA TRP A 824 5.70 23.64 1.62
C TRP A 824 6.67 24.82 1.63
N PRO A 825 6.22 26.05 1.84
CA PRO A 825 7.11 27.17 2.11
C PRO A 825 7.76 27.00 3.49
N MET A 826 9.05 27.31 3.58
CA MET A 826 9.83 27.18 4.81
C MET A 826 10.81 28.32 5.02
N VAL A 827 11.22 28.46 6.25
CA VAL A 827 12.41 29.22 6.64
C VAL A 827 13.44 28.30 7.23
N TYR A 828 14.74 28.57 7.03
CA TYR A 828 15.80 27.74 7.54
C TYR A 828 17.01 28.52 8.05
N ILE A 829 17.77 27.90 8.92
CA ILE A 829 19.11 28.30 9.34
C ILE A 829 19.99 27.07 9.43
N ASP A 830 21.15 27.12 8.77
CA ASP A 830 22.15 26.06 8.76
C ASP A 830 23.47 26.59 9.29
N GLY A 831 24.25 25.72 9.94
CA GLY A 831 25.60 26.01 10.40
C GLY A 831 26.58 24.90 10.02
N ALA A 832 27.81 25.23 9.74
CA ALA A 832 28.90 24.28 9.52
C ALA A 832 30.18 24.77 10.20
N ILE A 833 30.90 23.84 10.81
CA ILE A 833 32.23 24.03 11.37
C ILE A 833 33.16 23.09 10.65
N ILE A 834 34.30 23.57 10.21
CA ILE A 834 35.30 22.80 9.47
C ILE A 834 36.67 22.92 10.10
N SER A 835 37.52 21.94 9.90
CA SER A 835 38.90 21.92 10.35
C SER A 835 39.74 21.01 9.45
N ASP A 836 40.97 21.47 9.17
CA ASP A 836 41.96 20.69 8.40
C ASP A 836 43.06 20.13 9.28
N LYS A 837 42.84 20.12 10.60
CA LYS A 837 43.86 19.66 11.56
C LYS A 837 43.74 18.14 11.73
N LYS A 838 44.92 17.51 11.73
CA LYS A 838 45.11 16.05 11.88
C LYS A 838 45.19 15.64 13.34
N GLY A 839 44.85 14.40 13.66
CA GLY A 839 44.95 13.86 15.01
C GLY A 839 44.00 12.69 15.23
N THR A 840 43.88 12.24 16.50
CA THR A 840 42.89 11.26 16.91
C THR A 840 41.46 11.82 16.77
N LEU A 841 40.43 10.97 16.78
CA LEU A 841 39.03 11.42 16.67
C LEU A 841 38.67 12.45 17.76
N LEU A 842 39.10 12.23 19.00
CA LEU A 842 38.86 13.15 20.11
C LEU A 842 39.55 14.49 19.91
N GLU A 843 40.79 14.50 19.45
CA GLU A 843 41.52 15.70 19.15
C GLU A 843 40.89 16.49 17.99
N ARG A 844 40.36 15.80 16.98
CA ARG A 844 39.65 16.43 15.84
C ARG A 844 38.29 17.03 16.28
N ILE A 845 37.56 16.37 17.17
CA ILE A 845 36.33 16.92 17.75
C ILE A 845 36.63 18.15 18.59
N ASP A 846 37.67 18.12 19.44
CA ASP A 846 38.09 19.28 20.25
C ASP A 846 38.51 20.45 19.36
N GLN A 847 39.16 20.17 18.25
CA GLN A 847 39.61 21.19 17.29
C GLN A 847 38.44 21.79 16.49
N LEU A 848 37.43 21.00 16.13
CA LEU A 848 36.20 21.54 15.55
C LEU A 848 35.51 22.49 16.53
N ASN A 849 35.46 22.15 17.81
CA ASN A 849 34.89 23.03 18.86
C ASN A 849 35.67 24.33 19.06
N ARG A 850 36.95 24.39 18.68
CA ARG A 850 37.83 25.59 18.77
C ARG A 850 38.10 26.24 17.42
N SER A 851 37.42 25.79 16.37
CA SER A 851 37.64 26.32 15.03
C SER A 851 37.03 27.71 14.90
N ASP A 852 37.76 28.60 14.24
CA ASP A 852 37.30 29.91 13.84
C ASP A 852 36.60 29.90 12.47
N LYS A 853 36.68 28.77 11.75
CA LYS A 853 36.01 28.55 10.45
C LYS A 853 34.58 28.06 10.69
N VAL A 854 33.71 29.01 11.08
CA VAL A 854 32.27 28.76 11.32
C VAL A 854 31.49 29.45 10.21
N TYR A 855 30.67 28.65 9.50
CA TYR A 855 29.81 29.11 8.42
C TYR A 855 28.37 29.04 8.85
N ILE A 856 27.58 30.09 8.60
CA ILE A 856 26.16 30.16 8.88
C ILE A 856 25.44 30.66 7.62
N SER A 857 24.32 30.05 7.31
CA SER A 857 23.41 30.41 6.21
C SER A 857 21.96 30.45 6.71
N ALA A 858 21.22 31.46 6.28
CA ALA A 858 19.80 31.57 6.54
C ALA A 858 19.04 31.94 5.27
N GLY A 859 17.86 31.41 5.09
CA GLY A 859 17.08 31.65 3.90
C GLY A 859 15.65 31.17 3.97
N ILE A 860 15.01 31.22 2.81
CA ILE A 860 13.67 30.70 2.58
C ILE A 860 13.75 29.56 1.58
N GLY A 861 12.77 28.65 1.61
CA GLY A 861 12.71 27.52 0.71
C GLY A 861 11.27 27.16 0.36
N LEU A 862 11.14 26.36 -0.67
CA LEU A 862 9.91 25.70 -1.07
C LEU A 862 10.25 24.23 -1.32
N GLU A 863 9.66 23.33 -0.56
CA GLU A 863 9.82 21.89 -0.75
C GLU A 863 8.51 21.23 -1.19
N SER A 864 8.61 20.30 -2.12
CA SER A 864 7.52 19.40 -2.50
C SER A 864 7.65 18.10 -1.73
N GLN A 865 6.52 17.62 -1.18
CA GLN A 865 6.45 16.35 -0.44
C GLN A 865 5.70 15.27 -1.21
N THR A 866 5.89 15.21 -2.48
CA THR A 866 5.50 14.03 -3.25
C THR A 866 6.59 12.95 -3.13
N ILE A 867 6.38 11.80 -3.73
CA ILE A 867 7.36 10.71 -3.90
C ILE A 867 8.70 11.26 -4.45
N MET A 868 8.65 12.36 -5.17
CA MET A 868 9.84 13.11 -5.61
C MET A 868 9.98 14.37 -4.76
N GLU A 869 11.07 14.44 -4.01
CA GLU A 869 11.43 15.60 -3.22
C GLU A 869 12.09 16.65 -4.15
N ILE A 870 11.41 17.77 -4.35
CA ILE A 870 11.97 18.92 -5.05
C ILE A 870 12.07 20.07 -4.05
N GLY A 871 13.28 20.54 -3.80
CA GLY A 871 13.54 21.68 -2.96
C GLY A 871 14.09 22.86 -3.79
N LEU A 872 13.51 24.03 -3.60
CA LEU A 872 14.02 25.29 -4.06
C LEU A 872 14.40 26.12 -2.83
N TYR A 873 15.68 26.45 -2.69
CA TYR A 873 16.19 27.20 -1.54
C TYR A 873 16.81 28.51 -1.99
N PHE A 874 16.53 29.52 -1.25
CA PHE A 874 17.06 30.86 -1.48
C PHE A 874 17.84 31.29 -0.22
N PRO A 875 19.16 30.98 -0.14
CA PRO A 875 20.02 31.51 0.89
C PRO A 875 20.09 33.05 0.77
N VAL A 876 19.42 33.72 1.64
CA VAL A 876 19.33 35.19 1.62
C VAL A 876 20.52 35.81 2.36
N TRP A 877 20.99 35.13 3.41
CA TRP A 877 22.12 35.60 4.22
C TRP A 877 23.13 34.48 4.46
N VAL A 878 24.40 34.79 4.34
CA VAL A 878 25.53 33.89 4.64
C VAL A 878 26.62 34.64 5.41
N SER A 879 27.25 33.98 6.40
CA SER A 879 28.29 34.61 7.22
C SER A 879 29.61 34.89 6.48
N HIS A 880 29.93 34.05 5.48
CA HIS A 880 31.16 34.17 4.70
C HIS A 880 30.82 34.16 3.21
N PRO A 881 30.47 35.33 2.64
CA PRO A 881 30.20 35.42 1.20
C PRO A 881 31.50 35.33 0.40
N VAL A 882 31.40 34.83 -0.83
CA VAL A 882 32.55 34.64 -1.70
C VAL A 882 32.98 35.97 -2.30
N GLY A 883 34.31 36.12 -2.48
CA GLY A 883 35.04 37.26 -3.02
C GLY A 883 34.26 38.41 -3.66
N GLY A 884 33.97 39.46 -2.88
CA GLY A 884 33.28 40.68 -3.34
C GLY A 884 31.76 40.63 -3.32
N GLU A 885 31.14 39.59 -2.77
CA GLU A 885 29.70 39.53 -2.52
C GLU A 885 29.35 40.11 -1.13
N ASP A 886 28.15 40.66 -1.00
CA ASP A 886 27.61 41.05 0.30
C ASP A 886 27.02 39.82 1.01
N ASN A 887 26.97 39.87 2.35
CA ASN A 887 26.34 38.83 3.16
C ASN A 887 24.88 38.60 2.75
N PHE A 888 24.17 39.66 2.33
CA PHE A 888 22.79 39.62 1.82
C PHE A 888 22.79 39.64 0.29
N THR A 889 23.01 38.48 -0.33
CA THR A 889 22.91 38.30 -1.78
C THR A 889 21.90 37.20 -2.06
N LEU A 890 20.94 37.46 -2.95
CA LEU A 890 19.96 36.45 -3.35
C LEU A 890 20.65 35.33 -4.15
N ARG A 891 20.60 34.14 -3.65
CA ARG A 891 21.13 32.90 -4.26
C ARG A 891 20.00 31.92 -4.46
N MET A 892 20.16 30.99 -5.37
CA MET A 892 19.16 29.92 -5.59
C MET A 892 19.87 28.58 -5.67
N LEU A 893 19.37 27.64 -4.85
CA LEU A 893 19.73 26.22 -4.89
C LEU A 893 18.48 25.41 -5.22
N MET A 894 18.55 24.63 -6.30
CA MET A 894 17.55 23.62 -6.60
C MET A 894 18.11 22.26 -6.27
N GLN A 895 17.35 21.52 -5.48
CA GLN A 895 17.61 20.12 -5.16
C GLN A 895 16.45 19.28 -5.59
N TRP A 896 16.73 18.08 -6.07
CA TRP A 896 15.75 17.07 -6.36
C TRP A 896 16.30 15.69 -6.00
N GLY A 897 15.43 14.86 -5.47
CA GLY A 897 15.74 13.54 -5.00
C GLY A 897 14.47 12.73 -4.85
N PHE A 898 14.63 11.50 -4.44
CA PHE A 898 13.51 10.61 -4.22
C PHE A 898 13.53 10.14 -2.77
N TYR A 899 12.37 10.13 -2.13
CA TYR A 899 12.18 9.47 -0.85
C TYR A 899 12.25 7.96 -1.05
N PHE A 900 13.09 7.30 -0.28
CA PHE A 900 13.23 5.86 -0.23
C PHE A 900 12.97 5.36 1.16
#